data_1fb1dd9ff419ac69b96275696e0c448b
#
_entry.id   1fb1dd9ff419ac69b96275696e0c448b
#
_cell.length_a   1.000
_cell.length_b   1.000
_cell.length_c   1.000
_cell.angle_alpha   90.00
_cell.angle_beta   90.00
_cell.angle_gamma   90.00
#
_symmetry.space_group_name_H-M   'P 1'
#
loop_
_entity.id
_entity.type
_entity.pdbx_description
1 polymer ?
#
loop_
_entity_poly.entity_id
_entity_poly.type
_entity_poly.pdbx_seq_one_letter_code
_entity_poly.pdbx_strand_id
1 'polypeptide(L)'
;MRCFLTIFLFLEVIPIKKLIIAEKPNVMREFVHALDSHAKSICYAKPYVYYYEGKDYIFAAANGHLFQAKNPEEISMNNKKWDAKKLDIPEVIPIKINKQYAQSFYCLKELVKRKDIDEIIVATDPDREGQLIWELIARNLKINVPVTRIWINEWTEASLIKAFHGRKDNKAYQNLADAGLARLQSDYLIGMTGTRVHTVCFGGYKNVINEGRVQSPTRYLVGALEKTIMNFKPENYHIIQLQTGSDEAEAMTLLSHKLDTKESSGLLEVLPSYQYEILKDVHKVSKKGPKLYKTNDILMDANNKLGLSAEKTTEILQKLYQDYALTTYPRTEIQQISISASKEVMKIVNSLEGVGLVDEIIDEIKSKHMTFQKHLINFSEGEMPHEAITPTYEGNPKATLSKLSNDERNVYELIVRRFLQGFYPEAIIEETKVATVISYSGKNYTFSNSGKIIVEPSWMKVLGIPRDTYLPAITDRKTYPYVNSLLERKTTKPPSRFTEATLLNAMENAARYVEDSSSKTILKKSKGIGTGATRNEIIKNLYKSGFIIKKGKTIYPTDKLMQWMEILPESPLKSPQMTADLESQLSEVEKGTLSFHNFMNSVNNQLDELIKVAVSSPKTSIVSSSIKTPSKDTHSLDSLGNCPICGKPMRENSKSFYCTGYKEGCKFSIWKEIKGKKISKRTAETLIHKGYTGKLKGFYSDKTGKDFEAKLKINKSTQKVEFDFDKR
;
A
#
# COMPACT_ATOMS: atom_id res chain seq x y z
N MET A 1 -18.52 38.36 77.39
CA MET A 1 -19.17 37.58 76.37
C MET A 1 -18.50 37.90 75.05
N ARG A 2 -17.50 37.07 74.64
CA ARG A 2 -16.79 37.17 73.34
C ARG A 2 -17.33 36.06 72.44
N CYS A 3 -18.07 36.44 71.38
CA CYS A 3 -18.46 35.51 70.32
C CYS A 3 -17.25 35.25 69.44
N PHE A 4 -16.80 34.02 69.48
CA PHE A 4 -15.86 33.44 68.43
C PHE A 4 -16.69 33.11 67.20
N LEU A 5 -16.54 33.88 66.10
CA LEU A 5 -16.98 33.51 64.79
C LEU A 5 -15.96 32.52 64.20
N THR A 6 -16.31 31.25 64.14
CA THR A 6 -15.53 30.21 63.42
C THR A 6 -15.88 30.32 61.93
N ILE A 7 -14.98 30.89 61.15
CA ILE A 7 -15.07 30.87 59.70
C ILE A 7 -14.67 29.46 59.24
N PHE A 8 -15.66 28.63 58.88
CA PHE A 8 -15.43 27.44 58.11
C PHE A 8 -15.10 27.84 56.67
N LEU A 9 -13.80 27.84 56.34
CA LEU A 9 -13.32 27.83 54.98
C LEU A 9 -13.73 26.47 54.37
N PHE A 10 -14.80 26.43 53.60
CA PHE A 10 -15.03 25.36 52.66
C PHE A 10 -13.92 25.39 51.60
N LEU A 11 -12.84 24.65 51.86
CA LEU A 11 -11.95 24.23 50.78
C LEU A 11 -12.81 23.38 49.83
N GLU A 12 -13.27 23.95 48.70
CA GLU A 12 -13.80 23.16 47.61
C GLU A 12 -12.71 22.16 47.21
N VAL A 13 -12.89 20.90 47.57
CA VAL A 13 -12.02 19.81 47.11
C VAL A 13 -12.27 19.68 45.61
N ILE A 14 -11.38 20.26 44.81
CA ILE A 14 -11.40 20.15 43.36
C ILE A 14 -11.28 18.63 43.08
N PRO A 15 -12.29 17.99 42.42
CA PRO A 15 -12.21 16.58 42.14
C PRO A 15 -11.04 16.28 41.20
N ILE A 16 -10.14 15.42 41.68
CA ILE A 16 -8.92 15.04 40.95
C ILE A 16 -9.32 14.13 39.80
N LYS A 17 -8.77 14.37 38.60
CA LYS A 17 -9.07 13.66 37.37
C LYS A 17 -7.81 13.10 36.68
N LYS A 18 -7.96 12.08 35.87
CA LYS A 18 -6.91 11.54 35.01
C LYS A 18 -7.16 11.92 33.57
N LEU A 19 -6.13 12.39 32.85
CA LEU A 19 -6.19 12.76 31.44
C LEU A 19 -5.71 11.59 30.58
N ILE A 20 -6.63 10.99 29.81
CA ILE A 20 -6.33 9.93 28.84
C ILE A 20 -6.14 10.57 27.46
N ILE A 21 -4.94 10.37 26.86
CA ILE A 21 -4.60 10.91 25.55
C ILE A 21 -4.48 9.76 24.55
N ALA A 22 -5.49 9.64 23.68
CA ALA A 22 -5.52 8.69 22.59
C ALA A 22 -4.84 9.24 21.32
N GLU A 23 -4.46 8.37 20.40
CA GLU A 23 -3.91 8.81 19.13
C GLU A 23 -5.00 9.39 18.21
N LYS A 24 -6.17 8.76 18.16
CA LYS A 24 -7.27 9.07 17.24
C LYS A 24 -8.59 9.27 17.99
N PRO A 25 -9.53 10.08 17.44
CA PRO A 25 -10.82 10.32 18.08
C PRO A 25 -11.67 9.03 18.26
N ASN A 26 -11.54 8.05 17.39
CA ASN A 26 -12.26 6.78 17.53
C ASN A 26 -11.77 6.03 18.76
N VAL A 27 -10.46 5.90 18.91
CA VAL A 27 -9.82 5.30 20.09
C VAL A 27 -10.23 5.98 21.38
N MET A 28 -10.25 7.31 21.38
CA MET A 28 -10.74 8.10 22.51
C MET A 28 -12.18 7.71 22.89
N ARG A 29 -13.08 7.55 21.92
CA ARG A 29 -14.48 7.17 22.19
C ARG A 29 -14.62 5.77 22.78
N GLU A 30 -13.79 4.81 22.35
CA GLU A 30 -13.76 3.47 22.94
C GLU A 30 -13.39 3.52 24.43
N PHE A 31 -12.41 4.37 24.80
CA PHE A 31 -12.09 4.59 26.20
C PHE A 31 -13.22 5.27 26.98
N VAL A 32 -13.91 6.23 26.39
CA VAL A 32 -15.09 6.85 27.00
C VAL A 32 -16.16 5.78 27.29
N HIS A 33 -16.42 4.93 26.30
CA HIS A 33 -17.42 3.86 26.44
C HIS A 33 -17.04 2.86 27.54
N ALA A 34 -15.77 2.46 27.58
CA ALA A 34 -15.30 1.43 28.51
C ALA A 34 -15.10 1.93 29.95
N LEU A 35 -14.70 3.19 30.16
CA LEU A 35 -14.33 3.70 31.50
C LEU A 35 -15.32 4.69 32.11
N ASP A 36 -16.01 5.50 31.28
CA ASP A 36 -16.99 6.48 31.75
C ASP A 36 -17.98 6.85 30.64
N SER A 37 -18.96 5.99 30.40
CA SER A 37 -19.97 6.17 29.36
C SER A 37 -20.87 7.40 29.56
N HIS A 38 -20.83 8.03 30.73
CA HIS A 38 -21.57 9.27 31.04
C HIS A 38 -20.76 10.54 30.82
N ALA A 39 -19.48 10.44 30.42
CA ALA A 39 -18.66 11.59 30.12
C ALA A 39 -19.26 12.45 29.01
N LYS A 40 -19.28 13.77 29.22
CA LYS A 40 -19.89 14.73 28.31
C LYS A 40 -18.90 15.19 27.25
N SER A 41 -19.31 15.22 26.00
CA SER A 41 -18.52 15.81 24.91
C SER A 41 -18.48 17.33 25.03
N ILE A 42 -17.26 17.88 25.01
CA ILE A 42 -17.00 19.33 25.07
C ILE A 42 -16.29 19.72 23.77
N CYS A 43 -16.89 20.67 23.04
CA CYS A 43 -16.31 21.18 21.81
C CYS A 43 -15.23 22.22 22.15
N TYR A 44 -13.97 21.95 21.83
CA TYR A 44 -12.86 22.89 21.95
C TYR A 44 -12.76 23.79 20.73
N ALA A 45 -12.80 23.22 19.53
CA ALA A 45 -12.76 24.00 18.29
C ALA A 45 -13.55 23.28 17.18
N LYS A 46 -14.46 24.01 16.55
CA LYS A 46 -15.22 23.51 15.38
C LYS A 46 -14.28 23.37 14.16
N PRO A 47 -14.54 22.38 13.27
CA PRO A 47 -15.62 21.41 13.34
C PRO A 47 -15.28 20.10 14.06
N TYR A 48 -14.00 19.82 14.41
CA TYR A 48 -13.59 18.45 14.75
C TYR A 48 -12.74 18.28 16.01
N VAL A 49 -12.49 19.34 16.79
CA VAL A 49 -11.71 19.21 18.03
C VAL A 49 -12.62 19.25 19.24
N TYR A 50 -12.73 18.11 19.89
CA TYR A 50 -13.51 17.91 21.10
C TYR A 50 -12.78 16.96 22.03
N TYR A 51 -13.11 17.02 23.30
CA TYR A 51 -12.71 16.08 24.33
C TYR A 51 -13.94 15.66 25.13
N TYR A 52 -13.82 14.59 25.90
CA TYR A 52 -14.89 14.16 26.82
C TYR A 52 -14.45 14.39 28.24
N GLU A 53 -15.36 14.84 29.09
CA GLU A 53 -15.13 15.05 30.49
C GLU A 53 -16.19 14.37 31.34
N GLY A 54 -15.73 13.46 32.18
CA GLY A 54 -16.50 12.75 33.16
C GLY A 54 -16.16 13.15 34.57
N LYS A 55 -16.57 12.31 35.54
CA LYS A 55 -16.30 12.54 36.94
C LYS A 55 -14.84 12.42 37.29
N ASP A 56 -14.21 11.31 36.88
CA ASP A 56 -12.85 10.94 37.25
C ASP A 56 -11.85 11.00 36.07
N TYR A 57 -12.34 11.17 34.85
CA TYR A 57 -11.56 11.12 33.63
C TYR A 57 -11.83 12.29 32.69
N ILE A 58 -10.77 12.66 31.96
CA ILE A 58 -10.86 13.49 30.76
C ILE A 58 -10.23 12.71 29.63
N PHE A 59 -10.92 12.64 28.49
CA PHE A 59 -10.47 11.89 27.30
C PHE A 59 -10.23 12.86 26.16
N ALA A 60 -9.02 12.87 25.61
CA ALA A 60 -8.64 13.70 24.49
C ALA A 60 -7.89 12.89 23.41
N ALA A 61 -7.80 13.41 22.20
CA ALA A 61 -7.09 12.78 21.10
C ALA A 61 -6.07 13.71 20.46
N ALA A 62 -4.92 13.15 20.08
CA ALA A 62 -3.88 13.82 19.30
C ALA A 62 -4.31 14.10 17.86
N ASN A 63 -5.25 13.34 17.29
CA ASN A 63 -5.65 13.36 15.88
C ASN A 63 -4.51 12.98 14.91
N GLY A 64 -3.54 12.15 15.36
CA GLY A 64 -2.39 11.70 14.59
C GLY A 64 -1.12 12.55 14.84
N HIS A 65 -0.30 12.73 13.80
CA HIS A 65 0.98 13.46 13.91
C HIS A 65 0.79 14.98 14.10
N LEU A 66 0.76 15.42 15.34
CA LEU A 66 0.66 16.86 15.70
C LEU A 66 1.86 17.67 15.23
N PHE A 67 3.00 17.04 15.08
CA PHE A 67 4.27 17.67 14.75
C PHE A 67 4.84 17.16 13.45
N GLN A 68 5.61 18.03 12.79
CA GLN A 68 6.44 17.70 11.63
C GLN A 68 7.80 18.36 11.78
N ALA A 69 8.82 17.78 11.19
CA ALA A 69 10.14 18.39 11.14
C ALA A 69 10.08 19.75 10.42
N LYS A 70 10.84 20.74 10.89
CA LYS A 70 11.02 21.98 10.16
C LYS A 70 11.76 21.71 8.84
N ASN A 71 11.49 22.52 7.81
CA ASN A 71 12.30 22.45 6.59
C ASN A 71 13.73 22.90 6.88
N PRO A 72 14.75 22.43 6.15
CA PRO A 72 16.14 22.79 6.41
C PRO A 72 16.39 24.29 6.49
N GLU A 73 15.77 25.07 5.61
CA GLU A 73 15.85 26.54 5.58
C GLU A 73 15.18 27.25 6.77
N GLU A 74 14.27 26.58 7.48
CA GLU A 74 13.66 27.07 8.71
C GLU A 74 14.52 26.76 9.95
N ILE A 75 15.51 25.85 9.80
CA ILE A 75 16.42 25.45 10.88
C ILE A 75 17.65 26.34 10.89
N SER A 76 18.29 26.52 9.72
CA SER A 76 19.46 27.37 9.56
C SER A 76 19.44 28.11 8.24
N MET A 77 19.89 29.37 8.25
CA MET A 77 20.05 30.19 7.03
C MET A 77 21.12 29.59 6.09
N ASN A 78 22.10 28.85 6.62
CA ASN A 78 23.10 28.13 5.84
C ASN A 78 22.46 27.09 4.92
N ASN A 79 21.30 26.54 5.31
CA ASN A 79 20.55 25.56 4.52
C ASN A 79 19.67 26.19 3.43
N LYS A 80 19.60 27.52 3.32
CA LYS A 80 18.74 28.19 2.34
C LYS A 80 19.23 27.97 0.91
N LYS A 81 20.54 27.98 0.72
CA LYS A 81 21.16 27.65 -0.56
C LYS A 81 21.42 26.14 -0.62
N TRP A 82 20.96 25.51 -1.68
CA TRP A 82 21.30 24.10 -1.92
C TRP A 82 22.75 24.00 -2.38
N ASP A 83 23.53 23.21 -1.66
CA ASP A 83 24.90 22.85 -2.00
C ASP A 83 25.14 21.35 -1.75
N ALA A 84 26.31 20.86 -2.15
CA ALA A 84 26.69 19.47 -1.97
C ALA A 84 27.40 19.25 -0.62
N LYS A 85 26.83 19.80 0.46
CA LYS A 85 27.33 19.69 1.83
C LYS A 85 26.26 19.08 2.73
N LYS A 86 26.70 18.62 3.88
CA LYS A 86 25.82 18.20 4.94
C LYS A 86 24.98 19.38 5.42
N LEU A 87 23.73 19.10 5.75
CA LEU A 87 22.83 20.11 6.31
C LEU A 87 23.32 20.57 7.68
N ASP A 88 23.24 21.88 7.90
CA ASP A 88 23.47 22.51 9.20
C ASP A 88 22.22 22.31 10.07
N ILE A 89 22.18 21.22 10.83
CA ILE A 89 21.05 20.77 11.63
C ILE A 89 21.57 20.33 13.00
N PRO A 90 20.91 20.71 14.11
CA PRO A 90 21.28 20.24 15.44
C PRO A 90 21.04 18.74 15.58
N GLU A 91 21.67 18.12 16.58
CA GLU A 91 21.56 16.67 16.86
C GLU A 91 20.11 16.19 16.91
N VAL A 92 19.21 16.99 17.48
CA VAL A 92 17.78 16.76 17.46
C VAL A 92 17.11 17.73 16.50
N ILE A 93 16.46 17.21 15.47
CA ILE A 93 15.81 18.02 14.44
C ILE A 93 14.68 18.84 15.06
N PRO A 94 14.68 20.20 14.89
CA PRO A 94 13.60 21.03 15.35
C PRO A 94 12.28 20.68 14.64
N ILE A 95 11.23 20.60 15.43
CA ILE A 95 9.88 20.31 14.96
C ILE A 95 9.01 21.58 14.98
N LYS A 96 7.92 21.55 14.23
CA LYS A 96 6.86 22.56 14.26
C LYS A 96 5.50 21.90 14.30
N ILE A 97 4.52 22.62 14.82
CA ILE A 97 3.13 22.14 14.86
C ILE A 97 2.64 22.01 13.41
N ASN A 98 2.03 20.87 13.10
CA ASN A 98 1.32 20.69 11.85
C ASN A 98 0.06 21.57 11.85
N LYS A 99 -0.03 22.50 10.90
CA LYS A 99 -1.12 23.47 10.82
C LYS A 99 -2.51 22.82 10.80
N GLN A 100 -2.63 21.64 10.19
CA GLN A 100 -3.87 20.89 10.12
C GLN A 100 -4.38 20.46 11.51
N TYR A 101 -3.48 20.16 12.44
CA TYR A 101 -3.79 19.63 13.76
C TYR A 101 -3.47 20.60 14.90
N ALA A 102 -3.21 21.88 14.59
CA ALA A 102 -2.82 22.88 15.56
C ALA A 102 -3.84 23.05 16.71
N GLN A 103 -5.13 22.99 16.40
CA GLN A 103 -6.19 23.10 17.41
C GLN A 103 -6.19 21.91 18.38
N SER A 104 -5.90 20.69 17.91
CA SER A 104 -5.75 19.50 18.78
C SER A 104 -4.58 19.68 19.74
N PHE A 105 -3.45 20.20 19.26
CA PHE A 105 -2.32 20.52 20.14
C PHE A 105 -2.67 21.57 21.20
N TYR A 106 -3.36 22.65 20.81
CA TYR A 106 -3.76 23.67 21.77
C TYR A 106 -4.77 23.17 22.80
N CYS A 107 -5.71 22.30 22.38
CA CYS A 107 -6.59 21.59 23.29
C CYS A 107 -5.82 20.79 24.34
N LEU A 108 -4.89 19.93 23.92
CA LEU A 108 -4.05 19.15 24.83
C LEU A 108 -3.22 20.05 25.74
N LYS A 109 -2.68 21.15 25.22
CA LYS A 109 -1.90 22.13 25.99
C LYS A 109 -2.72 22.80 27.09
N GLU A 110 -3.98 23.11 26.86
CA GLU A 110 -4.88 23.66 27.88
C GLU A 110 -5.29 22.61 28.91
N LEU A 111 -5.59 21.40 28.46
CA LEU A 111 -5.96 20.28 29.35
C LEU A 111 -4.80 19.92 30.31
N VAL A 112 -3.57 19.82 29.81
CA VAL A 112 -2.39 19.46 30.62
C VAL A 112 -2.10 20.51 31.70
N LYS A 113 -2.51 21.78 31.54
CA LYS A 113 -2.32 22.84 32.51
C LYS A 113 -3.34 22.87 33.66
N ARG A 114 -4.38 22.07 33.55
CA ARG A 114 -5.44 22.02 34.58
C ARG A 114 -4.86 21.51 35.90
N LYS A 115 -5.28 22.15 36.99
CA LYS A 115 -4.80 21.83 38.37
C LYS A 115 -5.49 20.60 38.97
N ASP A 116 -6.60 20.17 38.37
CA ASP A 116 -7.36 18.99 38.78
C ASP A 116 -6.92 17.72 38.09
N ILE A 117 -5.85 17.72 37.28
CA ILE A 117 -5.24 16.53 36.69
C ILE A 117 -4.05 16.09 37.53
N ASP A 118 -4.07 14.85 38.02
CA ASP A 118 -3.01 14.21 38.80
C ASP A 118 -2.20 13.17 38.03
N GLU A 119 -2.72 12.66 36.91
CA GLU A 119 -2.05 11.66 36.07
C GLU A 119 -2.39 11.87 34.59
N ILE A 120 -1.39 11.71 33.72
CA ILE A 120 -1.61 11.62 32.28
C ILE A 120 -1.42 10.15 31.86
N ILE A 121 -2.40 9.61 31.16
CA ILE A 121 -2.42 8.24 30.67
C ILE A 121 -2.28 8.25 29.15
N VAL A 122 -1.16 7.75 28.65
CA VAL A 122 -0.87 7.65 27.23
C VAL A 122 -1.56 6.42 26.64
N ALA A 123 -2.43 6.64 25.68
CA ALA A 123 -3.20 5.61 24.98
C ALA A 123 -3.06 5.73 23.44
N THR A 124 -1.85 6.09 22.98
CA THR A 124 -1.48 6.03 21.55
C THR A 124 -1.21 4.60 21.14
N ASP A 125 -1.19 4.34 19.82
CA ASP A 125 -1.00 2.98 19.27
C ASP A 125 0.22 2.27 19.91
N PRO A 126 0.17 0.96 20.17
CA PRO A 126 1.20 0.21 20.89
C PRO A 126 2.37 -0.17 19.96
N ASP A 127 3.03 0.83 19.40
CA ASP A 127 4.18 0.66 18.53
C ASP A 127 5.16 1.84 18.67
N ARG A 128 6.25 1.77 17.90
CA ARG A 128 7.29 2.81 17.85
C ARG A 128 6.73 4.17 17.42
N GLU A 129 5.78 4.18 16.50
CA GLU A 129 5.18 5.40 15.95
C GLU A 129 4.26 6.08 16.98
N GLY A 130 3.39 5.30 17.64
CA GLY A 130 2.52 5.83 18.69
C GLY A 130 3.31 6.35 19.88
N GLN A 131 4.43 5.70 20.25
CA GLN A 131 5.32 6.22 21.29
C GLN A 131 6.02 7.51 20.87
N LEU A 132 6.43 7.62 19.59
CA LEU A 132 6.99 8.86 19.04
C LEU A 132 5.98 10.01 19.07
N ILE A 133 4.73 9.77 18.71
CA ILE A 133 3.67 10.79 18.78
C ILE A 133 3.58 11.37 20.19
N TRP A 134 3.52 10.51 21.19
CA TRP A 134 3.52 10.93 22.59
C TRP A 134 4.78 11.69 22.97
N GLU A 135 5.95 11.18 22.64
CA GLU A 135 7.25 11.78 22.98
C GLU A 135 7.35 13.23 22.44
N LEU A 136 6.90 13.45 21.20
CA LEU A 136 6.88 14.78 20.60
C LEU A 136 5.88 15.72 21.28
N ILE A 137 4.74 15.20 21.75
CA ILE A 137 3.79 15.97 22.56
C ILE A 137 4.43 16.34 23.89
N ALA A 138 5.00 15.38 24.61
CA ALA A 138 5.60 15.58 25.94
C ALA A 138 6.73 16.61 25.93
N ARG A 139 7.61 16.57 24.92
CA ARG A 139 8.71 17.54 24.75
C ARG A 139 8.23 18.97 24.51
N ASN A 140 6.99 19.17 24.04
CA ASN A 140 6.44 20.49 23.75
C ASN A 140 5.42 20.97 24.79
N LEU A 141 5.16 20.17 25.81
CA LEU A 141 4.30 20.50 26.95
C LEU A 141 5.10 20.48 28.26
N LYS A 142 4.78 21.36 29.18
CA LYS A 142 5.32 21.32 30.55
C LYS A 142 4.45 20.37 31.38
N ILE A 143 4.88 19.10 31.47
CA ILE A 143 4.18 18.05 32.19
C ILE A 143 4.78 17.97 33.59
N ASN A 144 3.96 18.14 34.62
CA ASN A 144 4.38 18.15 36.04
C ASN A 144 3.70 17.06 36.86
N VAL A 145 2.99 16.12 36.17
CA VAL A 145 2.27 15.02 36.80
C VAL A 145 2.85 13.69 36.32
N PRO A 146 2.67 12.59 37.06
CA PRO A 146 3.03 11.25 36.60
C PRO A 146 2.42 10.92 35.24
N VAL A 147 3.19 10.20 34.42
CA VAL A 147 2.76 9.74 33.11
C VAL A 147 2.83 8.23 33.06
N THR A 148 1.70 7.61 32.80
CA THR A 148 1.62 6.17 32.59
C THR A 148 1.20 5.85 31.16
N ARG A 149 1.46 4.63 30.70
CA ARG A 149 1.13 4.19 29.36
C ARG A 149 0.29 2.93 29.39
N ILE A 150 -0.76 2.94 28.60
CA ILE A 150 -1.59 1.78 28.28
C ILE A 150 -1.01 1.11 27.04
N TRP A 151 -0.94 -0.22 27.06
CA TRP A 151 -0.57 -1.05 25.91
C TRP A 151 -1.77 -1.89 25.52
N ILE A 152 -2.38 -1.57 24.35
CA ILE A 152 -3.66 -2.16 23.94
C ILE A 152 -3.45 -2.96 22.66
N ASN A 153 -3.89 -4.22 22.69
CA ASN A 153 -3.82 -5.09 21.53
C ASN A 153 -5.18 -5.42 20.95
N GLU A 154 -6.22 -5.27 21.75
CA GLU A 154 -7.58 -5.61 21.42
C GLU A 154 -8.55 -4.50 21.84
N TRP A 155 -9.47 -4.16 20.94
CA TRP A 155 -10.46 -3.10 21.16
C TRP A 155 -11.77 -3.61 21.76
N THR A 156 -11.73 -4.59 22.67
CA THR A 156 -12.89 -5.00 23.46
C THR A 156 -12.92 -4.22 24.77
N GLU A 157 -14.11 -3.92 25.29
CA GLU A 157 -14.28 -3.22 26.56
C GLU A 157 -13.48 -3.91 27.69
N ALA A 158 -13.55 -5.24 27.77
CA ALA A 158 -12.82 -6.02 28.78
C ALA A 158 -11.30 -5.88 28.63
N SER A 159 -10.78 -5.88 27.39
CA SER A 159 -9.35 -5.69 27.12
C SER A 159 -8.89 -4.26 27.42
N LEU A 160 -9.71 -3.25 27.12
CA LEU A 160 -9.45 -1.86 27.47
C LEU A 160 -9.34 -1.65 28.98
N ILE A 161 -10.31 -2.19 29.75
CA ILE A 161 -10.31 -2.12 31.22
C ILE A 161 -9.08 -2.85 31.77
N LYS A 162 -8.77 -4.04 31.28
CA LYS A 162 -7.57 -4.79 31.68
C LYS A 162 -6.28 -4.03 31.41
N ALA A 163 -6.15 -3.46 30.21
CA ALA A 163 -4.98 -2.66 29.81
C ALA A 163 -4.87 -1.37 30.65
N PHE A 164 -5.98 -0.73 30.95
CA PHE A 164 -6.03 0.44 31.84
C PHE A 164 -5.48 0.12 33.24
N HIS A 165 -5.89 -0.99 33.85
CA HIS A 165 -5.38 -1.40 35.17
C HIS A 165 -3.93 -1.91 35.10
N GLY A 166 -3.49 -2.49 34.00
CA GLY A 166 -2.14 -2.97 33.76
C GLY A 166 -1.16 -1.94 33.23
N ARG A 167 -1.53 -0.64 33.18
CA ARG A 167 -0.65 0.43 32.67
C ARG A 167 0.64 0.55 33.48
N LYS A 168 1.73 0.89 32.77
CA LYS A 168 3.07 1.02 33.34
C LYS A 168 3.55 2.48 33.29
N ASP A 169 4.54 2.82 34.09
CA ASP A 169 5.25 4.10 33.94
C ASP A 169 5.74 4.26 32.50
N ASN A 170 5.47 5.43 31.89
CA ASN A 170 5.87 5.71 30.50
C ASN A 170 7.40 5.64 30.30
N LYS A 171 8.20 5.81 31.34
CA LYS A 171 9.66 5.66 31.29
C LYS A 171 10.10 4.25 30.86
N ALA A 172 9.28 3.22 31.13
CA ALA A 172 9.57 1.86 30.67
C ALA A 172 9.62 1.75 29.12
N TYR A 173 9.08 2.75 28.40
CA TYR A 173 9.05 2.79 26.93
C TYR A 173 10.05 3.81 26.34
N GLN A 174 11.05 4.26 27.11
CA GLN A 174 12.03 5.25 26.66
C GLN A 174 12.82 4.77 25.43
N ASN A 175 13.31 3.53 25.43
CA ASN A 175 14.05 2.98 24.29
C ASN A 175 13.19 2.93 23.02
N LEU A 176 11.89 2.71 23.17
CA LEU A 176 10.94 2.73 22.05
C LEU A 176 10.77 4.17 21.50
N ALA A 177 10.70 5.17 22.39
CA ALA A 177 10.69 6.58 22.04
C ALA A 177 11.98 6.99 21.30
N ASP A 178 13.13 6.56 21.80
CA ASP A 178 14.44 6.85 21.19
C ASP A 178 14.56 6.21 19.81
N ALA A 179 14.09 4.98 19.63
CA ALA A 179 14.04 4.31 18.33
C ALA A 179 13.10 5.03 17.34
N GLY A 180 11.95 5.51 17.82
CA GLY A 180 11.02 6.33 17.02
C GLY A 180 11.66 7.65 16.56
N LEU A 181 12.32 8.34 17.47
CA LEU A 181 13.04 9.59 17.19
C LEU A 181 14.23 9.36 16.25
N ALA A 182 15.01 8.31 16.47
CA ALA A 182 16.13 7.90 15.62
C ALA A 182 15.68 7.64 14.18
N ARG A 183 14.54 6.96 14.01
CA ARG A 183 13.93 6.74 12.68
C ARG A 183 13.51 8.04 12.03
N LEU A 184 12.77 8.89 12.73
CA LEU A 184 12.34 10.20 12.22
C LEU A 184 13.54 11.01 11.72
N GLN A 185 14.60 11.08 12.51
CA GLN A 185 15.78 11.88 12.20
C GLN A 185 16.60 11.29 11.06
N SER A 186 16.85 9.98 11.07
CA SER A 186 17.59 9.33 9.98
C SER A 186 16.87 9.45 8.64
N ASP A 187 15.55 9.22 8.60
CA ASP A 187 14.74 9.37 7.39
C ASP A 187 14.78 10.82 6.86
N TYR A 188 14.73 11.79 7.76
CA TYR A 188 14.83 13.21 7.38
C TYR A 188 16.23 13.56 6.85
N LEU A 189 17.30 13.21 7.56
CA LEU A 189 18.67 13.54 7.16
C LEU A 189 19.05 12.87 5.85
N ILE A 190 18.76 11.58 5.69
CA ILE A 190 19.04 10.82 4.47
C ILE A 190 18.24 11.39 3.29
N GLY A 191 16.93 11.64 3.51
CA GLY A 191 16.06 12.17 2.47
C GLY A 191 16.44 13.57 2.04
N MET A 192 16.63 14.49 2.98
CA MET A 192 16.92 15.90 2.66
C MET A 192 18.35 16.12 2.17
N THR A 193 19.35 15.51 2.82
CA THR A 193 20.76 15.63 2.40
C THR A 193 20.97 14.94 1.05
N GLY A 194 20.53 13.68 0.92
CA GLY A 194 20.65 12.93 -0.33
C GLY A 194 19.96 13.63 -1.51
N THR A 195 18.74 14.13 -1.31
CA THR A 195 18.02 14.91 -2.33
C THR A 195 18.79 16.14 -2.76
N ARG A 196 19.32 16.92 -1.82
CA ARG A 196 20.07 18.15 -2.15
C ARG A 196 21.39 17.85 -2.85
N VAL A 197 22.19 16.96 -2.28
CA VAL A 197 23.51 16.58 -2.84
C VAL A 197 23.35 16.03 -4.24
N HIS A 198 22.48 15.05 -4.44
CA HIS A 198 22.27 14.47 -5.78
C HIS A 198 21.65 15.47 -6.77
N THR A 199 20.75 16.34 -6.31
CA THR A 199 20.19 17.38 -7.17
C THR A 199 21.26 18.39 -7.61
N VAL A 200 22.13 18.85 -6.69
CA VAL A 200 23.20 19.80 -7.01
C VAL A 200 24.26 19.17 -7.91
N CYS A 201 24.66 17.93 -7.64
CA CYS A 201 25.71 17.25 -8.41
C CYS A 201 25.22 16.75 -9.77
N PHE A 202 23.98 16.25 -9.86
CA PHE A 202 23.50 15.47 -11.01
C PHE A 202 22.14 15.91 -11.55
N GLY A 203 21.42 16.79 -10.86
CA GLY A 203 20.02 17.12 -11.21
C GLY A 203 19.86 17.99 -12.44
N GLY A 204 20.81 18.85 -12.73
CA GLY A 204 20.66 19.85 -13.78
C GLY A 204 19.60 20.93 -13.43
N TYR A 205 19.18 21.69 -14.44
CA TYR A 205 18.26 22.81 -14.24
C TYR A 205 16.84 22.33 -13.92
N LYS A 206 16.29 22.76 -12.78
CA LYS A 206 14.92 22.46 -12.32
C LYS A 206 14.56 20.97 -12.21
N ASN A 207 15.52 20.08 -12.13
CA ASN A 207 15.29 18.65 -12.05
C ASN A 207 15.69 18.11 -10.67
N VAL A 208 14.76 18.08 -9.74
CA VAL A 208 14.98 17.54 -8.39
C VAL A 208 15.10 16.03 -8.42
N ILE A 209 16.17 15.50 -7.81
CA ILE A 209 16.38 14.07 -7.58
C ILE A 209 15.99 13.75 -6.14
N ASN A 210 14.75 13.39 -5.95
CA ASN A 210 14.26 13.00 -4.62
C ASN A 210 14.92 11.70 -4.19
N GLU A 211 15.53 11.69 -3.01
CA GLU A 211 16.15 10.53 -2.40
C GLU A 211 15.42 10.12 -1.12
N GLY A 212 15.65 8.89 -0.66
CA GLY A 212 15.11 8.40 0.57
C GLY A 212 15.39 6.92 0.78
N ARG A 213 15.50 6.52 2.04
CA ARG A 213 15.88 5.17 2.47
C ARG A 213 15.07 4.04 1.83
N VAL A 214 13.78 4.23 1.59
CA VAL A 214 12.89 3.25 0.94
C VAL A 214 12.66 3.56 -0.53
N GLN A 215 12.53 4.85 -0.87
CA GLN A 215 12.21 5.30 -2.22
C GLN A 215 13.32 4.98 -3.22
N SER A 216 14.57 5.22 -2.84
CA SER A 216 15.72 5.03 -3.72
C SER A 216 15.96 3.56 -4.06
N PRO A 217 16.00 2.60 -3.12
CA PRO A 217 16.13 1.19 -3.46
C PRO A 217 14.92 0.65 -4.22
N THR A 218 13.68 1.14 -3.96
CA THR A 218 12.52 0.74 -4.77
C THR A 218 12.68 1.16 -6.23
N ARG A 219 13.16 2.37 -6.47
CA ARG A 219 13.49 2.89 -7.80
C ARG A 219 14.60 2.07 -8.47
N TYR A 220 15.60 1.68 -7.70
CA TYR A 220 16.69 0.82 -8.17
C TYR A 220 16.16 -0.55 -8.64
N LEU A 221 15.24 -1.19 -7.92
CA LEU A 221 14.64 -2.47 -8.33
C LEU A 221 14.02 -2.37 -9.73
N VAL A 222 13.29 -1.28 -10.02
CA VAL A 222 12.67 -1.08 -11.34
C VAL A 222 13.74 -0.87 -12.43
N GLY A 223 14.74 -0.03 -12.15
CA GLY A 223 15.82 0.25 -13.11
C GLY A 223 16.72 -0.96 -13.37
N ALA A 224 17.05 -1.74 -12.34
CA ALA A 224 17.86 -2.96 -12.46
C ALA A 224 17.15 -4.03 -13.31
N LEU A 225 15.85 -4.23 -13.09
CA LEU A 225 15.05 -5.14 -13.93
C LEU A 225 15.05 -4.68 -15.39
N GLU A 226 14.87 -3.38 -15.64
CA GLU A 226 14.91 -2.86 -17.02
C GLU A 226 16.28 -3.07 -17.67
N LYS A 227 17.39 -2.83 -16.97
CA LYS A 227 18.75 -3.17 -17.49
C LYS A 227 18.87 -4.65 -17.83
N THR A 228 18.32 -5.54 -17.00
CA THR A 228 18.29 -6.97 -17.29
C THR A 228 17.49 -7.28 -18.56
N ILE A 229 16.34 -6.62 -18.75
CA ILE A 229 15.50 -6.77 -19.96
C ILE A 229 16.23 -6.25 -21.20
N MET A 230 16.86 -5.08 -21.13
CA MET A 230 17.58 -4.46 -22.26
C MET A 230 18.81 -5.26 -22.68
N ASN A 231 19.51 -5.86 -21.72
CA ASN A 231 20.70 -6.66 -21.97
C ASN A 231 20.40 -8.13 -22.27
N PHE A 232 19.10 -8.50 -22.23
CA PHE A 232 18.71 -9.88 -22.46
C PHE A 232 18.99 -10.31 -23.91
N LYS A 233 19.72 -11.40 -24.05
CA LYS A 233 19.98 -12.02 -25.34
C LYS A 233 19.07 -13.25 -25.49
N PRO A 234 18.13 -13.23 -26.44
CA PRO A 234 17.29 -14.40 -26.69
C PRO A 234 18.14 -15.58 -27.17
N GLU A 235 17.92 -16.74 -26.57
CA GLU A 235 18.54 -18.00 -26.96
C GLU A 235 17.46 -18.94 -27.50
N ASN A 236 17.73 -19.55 -28.66
CA ASN A 236 16.85 -20.56 -29.22
C ASN A 236 17.14 -21.88 -28.53
N TYR A 237 16.08 -22.62 -28.25
CA TYR A 237 16.16 -23.97 -27.71
C TYR A 237 14.99 -24.81 -28.25
N HIS A 238 15.15 -26.09 -28.15
CA HIS A 238 14.17 -27.06 -28.60
C HIS A 238 13.57 -27.83 -27.42
N ILE A 239 12.29 -28.15 -27.53
CA ILE A 239 11.58 -29.11 -26.67
C ILE A 239 11.02 -30.21 -27.59
N ILE A 240 11.31 -31.44 -27.27
CA ILE A 240 10.65 -32.55 -27.94
C ILE A 240 9.44 -32.96 -27.10
N GLN A 241 8.28 -33.01 -27.75
CA GLN A 241 7.09 -33.68 -27.22
C GLN A 241 7.11 -35.11 -27.69
N LEU A 242 7.37 -36.05 -26.80
CA LEU A 242 7.33 -37.46 -27.06
C LEU A 242 5.94 -38.01 -26.72
N GLN A 243 5.29 -38.66 -27.65
CA GLN A 243 4.03 -39.39 -27.44
C GLN A 243 4.31 -40.89 -27.36
N THR A 244 3.87 -41.48 -26.26
CA THR A 244 3.99 -42.95 -26.04
C THR A 244 2.70 -43.47 -25.41
N GLY A 245 2.28 -44.65 -25.75
CA GLY A 245 1.01 -45.25 -25.30
C GLY A 245 0.67 -46.52 -26.04
N SER A 246 -0.49 -47.11 -25.78
CA SER A 246 -0.98 -48.30 -26.51
C SER A 246 -1.42 -47.95 -27.95
N ASP A 247 -1.98 -46.76 -28.14
CA ASP A 247 -2.40 -46.20 -29.42
C ASP A 247 -2.44 -44.67 -29.35
N GLU A 248 -2.78 -43.98 -30.45
CA GLU A 248 -2.84 -42.51 -30.53
C GLU A 248 -3.89 -41.90 -29.60
N ALA A 249 -5.00 -42.59 -29.33
CA ALA A 249 -6.09 -42.06 -28.52
C ALA A 249 -5.76 -42.06 -27.02
N GLU A 250 -4.91 -43.01 -26.60
CA GLU A 250 -4.45 -43.16 -25.21
C GLU A 250 -3.02 -42.67 -24.99
N ALA A 251 -2.39 -42.08 -26.02
CA ALA A 251 -1.00 -41.67 -25.96
C ALA A 251 -0.77 -40.56 -24.95
N MET A 252 0.24 -40.74 -24.12
CA MET A 252 0.72 -39.72 -23.21
C MET A 252 1.81 -38.86 -23.85
N THR A 253 1.71 -37.56 -23.70
CA THR A 253 2.76 -36.62 -24.12
C THR A 253 3.72 -36.36 -22.96
N LEU A 254 5.01 -36.62 -23.20
CA LEU A 254 6.13 -36.29 -22.30
C LEU A 254 6.99 -35.22 -22.95
N LEU A 255 7.50 -34.29 -22.13
CA LEU A 255 8.32 -33.16 -22.57
C LEU A 255 9.78 -33.40 -22.20
N SER A 256 10.69 -33.17 -23.16
CA SER A 256 12.12 -33.10 -22.85
C SER A 256 12.45 -31.84 -22.01
N HIS A 257 13.62 -31.80 -21.40
CA HIS A 257 14.25 -30.55 -20.99
C HIS A 257 14.66 -29.74 -22.23
N LYS A 258 15.22 -28.54 -22.02
CA LYS A 258 15.74 -27.68 -23.10
C LYS A 258 16.91 -28.41 -23.80
N LEU A 259 16.82 -28.51 -25.10
CA LEU A 259 17.82 -29.16 -25.97
C LEU A 259 18.40 -28.14 -26.95
N ASP A 260 19.63 -28.33 -27.36
CA ASP A 260 20.17 -27.62 -28.50
C ASP A 260 19.71 -28.26 -29.82
N THR A 261 20.09 -27.67 -30.96
CA THR A 261 19.69 -28.16 -32.29
C THR A 261 20.26 -29.52 -32.58
N LYS A 262 21.52 -29.80 -32.20
CA LYS A 262 22.20 -31.06 -32.46
C LYS A 262 21.62 -32.21 -31.64
N GLU A 263 21.40 -31.98 -30.35
CA GLU A 263 20.78 -32.93 -29.44
C GLU A 263 19.34 -33.26 -29.88
N SER A 264 18.55 -32.26 -30.23
CA SER A 264 17.17 -32.48 -30.65
C SER A 264 17.05 -33.25 -31.98
N SER A 265 17.91 -32.95 -32.95
CA SER A 265 17.89 -33.65 -34.23
C SER A 265 18.29 -35.11 -34.07
N GLY A 266 19.39 -35.40 -33.34
CA GLY A 266 19.83 -36.74 -33.11
C GLY A 266 18.87 -37.60 -32.28
N LEU A 267 18.19 -36.96 -31.27
CA LEU A 267 17.15 -37.66 -30.51
C LEU A 267 15.96 -38.02 -31.39
N LEU A 268 15.46 -37.11 -32.24
CA LEU A 268 14.32 -37.37 -33.11
C LEU A 268 14.51 -38.56 -34.04
N GLU A 269 15.74 -38.78 -34.51
CA GLU A 269 16.08 -39.93 -35.39
C GLU A 269 15.98 -41.25 -34.64
N VAL A 270 16.33 -41.30 -33.38
CA VAL A 270 16.40 -42.54 -32.61
C VAL A 270 15.14 -42.84 -31.78
N LEU A 271 14.33 -41.83 -31.45
CA LEU A 271 13.12 -42.00 -30.64
C LEU A 271 12.19 -43.12 -31.17
N PRO A 272 11.93 -43.28 -32.48
CA PRO A 272 11.05 -44.34 -32.97
C PRO A 272 11.54 -45.75 -32.68
N SER A 273 12.83 -45.97 -32.40
CA SER A 273 13.42 -47.28 -32.13
C SER A 273 13.37 -47.69 -30.66
N TYR A 274 12.94 -46.79 -29.75
CA TYR A 274 12.89 -47.06 -28.32
C TYR A 274 11.53 -47.60 -27.88
N GLN A 275 11.58 -48.41 -26.84
CA GLN A 275 10.45 -48.71 -25.96
C GLN A 275 10.62 -47.91 -24.67
N TYR A 276 9.53 -47.35 -24.17
CA TYR A 276 9.57 -46.37 -23.07
C TYR A 276 9.06 -46.97 -21.77
N GLU A 277 9.96 -47.34 -20.87
CA GLU A 277 9.56 -47.65 -19.50
C GLU A 277 9.15 -46.37 -18.80
N ILE A 278 7.91 -46.31 -18.32
CA ILE A 278 7.36 -45.14 -17.65
C ILE A 278 7.48 -45.33 -16.14
N LEU A 279 8.23 -44.43 -15.53
CA LEU A 279 8.29 -44.28 -14.06
C LEU A 279 7.16 -43.33 -13.64
N LYS A 280 6.27 -43.83 -12.79
CA LYS A 280 5.13 -43.08 -12.26
C LYS A 280 5.26 -42.90 -10.77
N ASP A 281 5.29 -41.66 -10.33
CA ASP A 281 5.26 -41.24 -8.93
C ASP A 281 3.95 -40.54 -8.63
N VAL A 282 3.21 -41.02 -7.63
CA VAL A 282 1.92 -40.47 -7.20
C VAL A 282 1.98 -40.22 -5.72
N HIS A 283 1.77 -38.98 -5.35
CA HIS A 283 1.72 -38.60 -3.94
C HIS A 283 0.60 -37.58 -3.65
N LYS A 284 0.04 -37.68 -2.45
CA LYS A 284 -0.95 -36.70 -1.97
C LYS A 284 -0.25 -35.60 -1.19
N VAL A 285 -0.51 -34.36 -1.58
CA VAL A 285 -0.01 -33.16 -0.93
C VAL A 285 -1.15 -32.49 -0.19
N SER A 286 -0.96 -32.28 1.09
CA SER A 286 -1.86 -31.46 1.90
C SER A 286 -1.50 -30.00 1.76
N LYS A 287 -2.45 -29.15 1.39
CA LYS A 287 -2.25 -27.70 1.17
C LYS A 287 -3.13 -26.88 2.11
N LYS A 288 -2.49 -26.19 3.05
CA LYS A 288 -3.16 -25.24 3.95
C LYS A 288 -3.85 -24.14 3.19
N GLY A 289 -4.94 -23.65 3.74
CA GLY A 289 -5.58 -22.41 3.29
C GLY A 289 -4.63 -21.21 3.37
N PRO A 290 -4.89 -20.16 2.59
CA PRO A 290 -4.08 -18.94 2.66
C PRO A 290 -4.25 -18.28 4.03
N LYS A 291 -3.19 -17.62 4.50
CA LYS A 291 -3.28 -16.78 5.69
C LYS A 291 -4.27 -15.62 5.47
N LEU A 292 -4.76 -15.02 6.54
CA LEU A 292 -5.60 -13.84 6.48
C LEU A 292 -4.86 -12.67 5.82
N TYR A 293 -5.61 -11.67 5.38
CA TYR A 293 -4.99 -10.52 4.72
C TYR A 293 -4.20 -9.64 5.69
N LYS A 294 -2.97 -9.31 5.32
CA LYS A 294 -2.26 -8.11 5.73
C LYS A 294 -2.37 -7.05 4.63
N THR A 295 -1.99 -5.82 4.91
CA THR A 295 -2.11 -4.69 3.97
C THR A 295 -1.54 -5.03 2.59
N ASN A 296 -0.30 -5.54 2.53
CA ASN A 296 0.35 -5.81 1.24
C ASN A 296 -0.39 -6.85 0.40
N ASP A 297 -0.92 -7.90 1.04
CA ASP A 297 -1.60 -8.99 0.33
C ASP A 297 -2.92 -8.55 -0.31
N ILE A 298 -3.72 -7.75 0.40
CA ILE A 298 -4.97 -7.22 -0.17
C ILE A 298 -4.70 -6.22 -1.30
N LEU A 299 -3.65 -5.40 -1.21
CA LEU A 299 -3.25 -4.50 -2.29
C LEU A 299 -2.84 -5.29 -3.54
N MET A 300 -2.08 -6.38 -3.37
CA MET A 300 -1.67 -7.25 -4.48
C MET A 300 -2.87 -7.98 -5.10
N ASP A 301 -3.74 -8.55 -4.28
CA ASP A 301 -4.93 -9.28 -4.77
C ASP A 301 -5.91 -8.35 -5.48
N ALA A 302 -6.16 -7.15 -4.97
CA ALA A 302 -7.00 -6.15 -5.62
C ALA A 302 -6.40 -5.70 -6.97
N ASN A 303 -5.07 -5.51 -7.05
CA ASN A 303 -4.42 -5.18 -8.31
C ASN A 303 -4.50 -6.33 -9.34
N ASN A 304 -4.25 -7.57 -8.92
CA ASN A 304 -4.26 -8.74 -9.80
C ASN A 304 -5.68 -9.09 -10.27
N LYS A 305 -6.64 -9.17 -9.34
CA LYS A 305 -8.00 -9.69 -9.59
C LYS A 305 -8.96 -8.60 -10.08
N LEU A 306 -8.87 -7.40 -9.50
CA LEU A 306 -9.80 -6.29 -9.79
C LEU A 306 -9.19 -5.21 -10.69
N GLY A 307 -7.87 -5.21 -10.89
CA GLY A 307 -7.16 -4.19 -11.68
C GLY A 307 -7.05 -2.84 -10.98
N LEU A 308 -7.39 -2.76 -9.69
CA LEU A 308 -7.30 -1.54 -8.89
C LEU A 308 -5.84 -1.17 -8.59
N SER A 309 -5.55 0.13 -8.54
CA SER A 309 -4.23 0.59 -8.08
C SER A 309 -4.12 0.42 -6.57
N ALA A 310 -2.88 0.33 -6.07
CA ALA A 310 -2.61 0.28 -4.64
C ALA A 310 -3.15 1.52 -3.91
N GLU A 311 -3.07 2.72 -4.53
CA GLU A 311 -3.64 3.96 -4.00
C GLU A 311 -5.16 3.84 -3.83
N LYS A 312 -5.88 3.43 -4.90
CA LYS A 312 -7.34 3.29 -4.87
C LYS A 312 -7.80 2.24 -3.86
N THR A 313 -7.08 1.11 -3.80
CA THR A 313 -7.39 0.05 -2.82
C THR A 313 -7.19 0.55 -1.39
N THR A 314 -6.12 1.32 -1.12
CA THR A 314 -5.88 1.92 0.21
C THR A 314 -6.98 2.88 0.61
N GLU A 315 -7.47 3.73 -0.31
CA GLU A 315 -8.61 4.62 -0.06
C GLU A 315 -9.88 3.83 0.28
N ILE A 316 -10.15 2.75 -0.46
CA ILE A 316 -11.30 1.87 -0.21
C ILE A 316 -11.19 1.20 1.15
N LEU A 317 -10.05 0.61 1.49
CA LEU A 317 -9.82 -0.02 2.78
C LEU A 317 -10.04 0.96 3.95
N GLN A 318 -9.58 2.20 3.79
CA GLN A 318 -9.76 3.24 4.80
C GLN A 318 -11.25 3.57 5.02
N LYS A 319 -12.04 3.64 3.96
CA LYS A 319 -13.49 3.85 4.04
C LYS A 319 -14.22 2.64 4.65
N LEU A 320 -13.87 1.42 4.22
CA LEU A 320 -14.46 0.20 4.79
C LEU A 320 -14.25 0.13 6.30
N TYR A 321 -13.10 0.59 6.78
CA TYR A 321 -12.77 0.66 8.20
C TYR A 321 -13.43 1.85 8.92
N GLN A 322 -13.22 3.09 8.43
CA GLN A 322 -13.60 4.32 9.17
C GLN A 322 -15.07 4.71 8.97
N ASP A 323 -15.55 4.66 7.71
CA ASP A 323 -16.87 5.19 7.38
C ASP A 323 -17.96 4.14 7.55
N TYR A 324 -17.62 2.86 7.32
CA TYR A 324 -18.57 1.75 7.31
C TYR A 324 -18.40 0.76 8.45
N ALA A 325 -17.28 0.79 9.17
CA ALA A 325 -16.91 -0.18 10.22
C ALA A 325 -17.06 -1.65 9.77
N LEU A 326 -16.85 -1.94 8.49
CA LEU A 326 -17.01 -3.27 7.90
C LEU A 326 -15.76 -4.14 8.00
N THR A 327 -14.61 -3.57 8.32
CA THR A 327 -13.34 -4.30 8.43
C THR A 327 -12.56 -3.84 9.66
N THR A 328 -11.65 -4.70 10.12
CA THR A 328 -10.60 -4.34 11.08
C THR A 328 -9.64 -3.32 10.49
N TYR A 329 -8.75 -2.78 11.32
CA TYR A 329 -7.74 -1.78 10.92
C TYR A 329 -6.90 -2.23 9.72
N PRO A 330 -6.86 -1.46 8.62
CA PRO A 330 -6.30 -1.94 7.35
C PRO A 330 -4.77 -1.82 7.22
N ARG A 331 -4.08 -1.17 8.17
CA ARG A 331 -2.63 -1.00 8.12
C ARG A 331 -1.94 -1.97 9.06
N THR A 332 -1.80 -3.20 8.64
CA THR A 332 -1.23 -4.29 9.45
C THR A 332 -0.28 -5.16 8.64
N GLU A 333 0.76 -5.64 9.29
CA GLU A 333 1.66 -6.69 8.78
C GLU A 333 1.29 -8.08 9.34
N ILE A 334 0.22 -8.15 10.13
CA ILE A 334 -0.24 -9.36 10.78
C ILE A 334 -1.22 -10.13 9.87
N GLN A 335 -1.14 -11.45 9.90
CA GLN A 335 -1.95 -12.36 9.11
C GLN A 335 -2.74 -13.35 9.99
N GLN A 336 -2.88 -13.04 11.27
CA GLN A 336 -3.56 -13.83 12.29
C GLN A 336 -4.49 -12.94 13.09
N ILE A 337 -5.44 -13.55 13.79
CA ILE A 337 -6.30 -12.89 14.77
C ILE A 337 -5.89 -13.33 16.19
N SER A 338 -6.27 -12.57 17.20
CA SER A 338 -6.06 -12.89 18.61
C SER A 338 -6.96 -14.05 19.08
N ILE A 339 -6.67 -14.57 20.26
CA ILE A 339 -7.55 -15.57 20.91
C ILE A 339 -8.94 -14.99 21.19
N SER A 340 -9.01 -13.71 21.59
CA SER A 340 -10.32 -13.10 21.88
C SER A 340 -11.13 -12.89 20.61
N ALA A 341 -10.53 -12.37 19.54
CA ALA A 341 -11.19 -12.23 18.24
C ALA A 341 -11.65 -13.60 17.68
N SER A 342 -10.89 -14.67 17.96
CA SER A 342 -11.26 -16.01 17.52
C SER A 342 -12.58 -16.53 18.15
N LYS A 343 -12.98 -16.02 19.31
CA LYS A 343 -14.27 -16.35 19.96
C LYS A 343 -15.45 -15.65 19.28
N GLU A 344 -15.18 -14.57 18.56
CA GLU A 344 -16.19 -13.74 17.89
C GLU A 344 -16.41 -14.09 16.40
N VAL A 345 -15.61 -15.02 15.84
CA VAL A 345 -15.65 -15.35 14.39
C VAL A 345 -17.04 -15.80 13.94
N MET A 346 -17.80 -16.50 14.79
CA MET A 346 -19.17 -16.92 14.46
C MET A 346 -20.17 -15.77 14.47
N LYS A 347 -19.96 -14.71 15.25
CA LYS A 347 -20.76 -13.48 15.15
C LYS A 347 -20.55 -12.81 13.80
N ILE A 348 -19.30 -12.78 13.32
CA ILE A 348 -18.98 -12.27 11.98
C ILE A 348 -19.69 -13.10 10.91
N VAL A 349 -19.59 -14.45 10.96
CA VAL A 349 -20.28 -15.34 10.02
C VAL A 349 -21.79 -15.08 10.00
N ASN A 350 -22.42 -14.96 11.17
CA ASN A 350 -23.85 -14.68 11.28
C ASN A 350 -24.25 -13.31 10.71
N SER A 351 -23.40 -12.31 10.82
CA SER A 351 -23.65 -10.97 10.27
C SER A 351 -23.59 -10.94 8.72
N LEU A 352 -22.92 -11.90 8.12
CA LEU A 352 -22.77 -12.04 6.66
C LEU A 352 -23.88 -12.89 6.01
N GLU A 353 -24.73 -13.54 6.78
CA GLU A 353 -25.82 -14.36 6.27
C GLU A 353 -26.91 -13.52 5.59
N GLY A 354 -27.37 -13.94 4.42
CA GLY A 354 -28.42 -13.26 3.66
C GLY A 354 -27.97 -11.95 3.01
N VAL A 355 -26.67 -11.74 2.84
CA VAL A 355 -26.12 -10.58 2.11
C VAL A 355 -25.90 -10.86 0.61
N GLY A 356 -26.12 -12.09 0.15
CA GLY A 356 -26.05 -12.49 -1.27
C GLY A 356 -24.63 -12.57 -1.84
N LEU A 357 -23.59 -12.55 -0.99
CA LEU A 357 -22.20 -12.65 -1.42
C LEU A 357 -21.63 -14.06 -1.29
N VAL A 358 -21.98 -14.77 -0.21
CA VAL A 358 -21.31 -16.00 0.24
C VAL A 358 -22.26 -16.95 1.00
N ASP A 359 -23.57 -16.84 0.79
CA ASP A 359 -24.57 -17.53 1.58
C ASP A 359 -24.39 -19.06 1.57
N GLU A 360 -24.11 -19.68 0.41
CA GLU A 360 -23.84 -21.12 0.30
C GLU A 360 -22.64 -21.56 1.17
N ILE A 361 -21.63 -20.71 1.27
CA ILE A 361 -20.42 -20.97 2.08
C ILE A 361 -20.77 -20.89 3.56
N ILE A 362 -21.58 -19.90 3.94
CA ILE A 362 -22.05 -19.71 5.32
C ILE A 362 -22.91 -20.90 5.75
N ASP A 363 -23.81 -21.35 4.90
CA ASP A 363 -24.66 -22.51 5.14
C ASP A 363 -23.83 -23.79 5.34
N GLU A 364 -22.78 -23.99 4.52
CA GLU A 364 -21.86 -25.11 4.69
C GLU A 364 -21.09 -25.02 6.03
N ILE A 365 -20.60 -23.84 6.40
CA ILE A 365 -19.88 -23.63 7.67
C ILE A 365 -20.77 -23.94 8.87
N LYS A 366 -22.02 -23.48 8.85
CA LYS A 366 -22.98 -23.68 9.94
C LYS A 366 -23.47 -25.12 10.03
N SER A 367 -23.90 -25.70 8.91
CA SER A 367 -24.46 -27.06 8.89
C SER A 367 -23.41 -28.12 9.26
N LYS A 368 -22.16 -27.89 8.93
CA LYS A 368 -21.04 -28.79 9.27
C LYS A 368 -20.35 -28.45 10.59
N HIS A 369 -20.80 -27.44 11.32
CA HIS A 369 -20.18 -26.95 12.56
C HIS A 369 -18.68 -26.71 12.43
N MET A 370 -18.26 -26.08 11.31
CA MET A 370 -16.84 -25.88 11.02
C MET A 370 -16.20 -24.90 11.99
N THR A 371 -14.96 -25.17 12.39
CA THR A 371 -14.21 -24.35 13.33
C THR A 371 -13.13 -23.57 12.61
N PHE A 372 -12.81 -22.37 13.11
CA PHE A 372 -11.74 -21.55 12.56
C PHE A 372 -10.37 -22.18 12.79
N GLN A 373 -9.52 -22.19 11.77
CA GLN A 373 -8.25 -22.93 11.77
C GLN A 373 -7.23 -22.34 12.74
N LYS A 374 -6.68 -23.18 13.61
CA LYS A 374 -5.74 -22.78 14.67
C LYS A 374 -4.49 -22.01 14.17
N HIS A 375 -3.98 -22.33 12.98
CA HIS A 375 -2.81 -21.64 12.42
C HIS A 375 -3.06 -20.17 12.05
N LEU A 376 -4.34 -19.74 12.02
CA LEU A 376 -4.77 -18.35 11.80
C LEU A 376 -5.00 -17.59 13.10
N ILE A 377 -4.81 -18.23 14.25
CA ILE A 377 -4.96 -17.65 15.58
C ILE A 377 -3.57 -17.50 16.21
N ASN A 378 -3.29 -16.36 16.77
CA ASN A 378 -2.04 -16.15 17.51
C ASN A 378 -2.23 -16.57 18.95
N PHE A 379 -1.51 -17.63 19.36
CA PHE A 379 -1.50 -18.16 20.73
C PHE A 379 -0.27 -17.67 21.54
N SER A 380 0.57 -16.79 21.00
CA SER A 380 1.73 -16.30 21.71
C SER A 380 1.29 -15.46 22.92
N GLU A 381 1.95 -15.68 24.05
CA GLU A 381 1.88 -14.77 25.19
C GLU A 381 2.61 -13.48 24.81
N GLY A 382 1.88 -12.47 24.45
CA GLY A 382 2.41 -11.17 24.05
C GLY A 382 1.41 -10.40 23.23
N GLU A 383 1.56 -9.11 23.32
CA GLU A 383 0.61 -8.18 22.75
C GLU A 383 0.79 -8.08 21.24
N MET A 384 -0.26 -8.38 20.48
CA MET A 384 -0.32 -8.07 19.06
C MET A 384 -0.73 -6.60 18.89
N PRO A 385 0.07 -5.78 18.21
CA PRO A 385 -0.28 -4.38 18.03
C PRO A 385 -1.53 -4.21 17.12
N HIS A 386 -1.75 -5.13 16.21
CA HIS A 386 -2.87 -5.17 15.27
C HIS A 386 -3.23 -6.61 14.93
N GLU A 387 -4.43 -6.81 14.39
CA GLU A 387 -4.88 -8.08 13.84
C GLU A 387 -4.79 -8.08 12.30
N ALA A 388 -5.02 -9.23 11.69
CA ALA A 388 -5.22 -9.33 10.25
C ALA A 388 -6.44 -8.52 9.81
N ILE A 389 -6.50 -8.16 8.53
CA ILE A 389 -7.68 -7.52 7.94
C ILE A 389 -8.77 -8.58 7.78
N THR A 390 -9.82 -8.45 8.58
CA THR A 390 -11.01 -9.32 8.58
C THR A 390 -12.29 -8.51 8.49
N PRO A 391 -13.41 -9.10 8.07
CA PRO A 391 -14.70 -8.44 8.21
C PRO A 391 -15.05 -8.30 9.70
N THR A 392 -15.94 -7.35 10.02
CA THR A 392 -16.53 -7.14 11.35
C THR A 392 -18.05 -7.27 11.27
N TYR A 393 -18.71 -7.50 12.40
CA TYR A 393 -20.17 -7.48 12.50
C TYR A 393 -20.71 -6.08 12.86
N GLU A 394 -19.88 -5.18 13.37
CA GLU A 394 -20.25 -3.86 13.88
C GLU A 394 -20.82 -2.95 12.80
N GLY A 395 -20.27 -3.00 11.59
CA GLY A 395 -20.71 -2.21 10.44
C GLY A 395 -22.05 -2.64 9.84
N ASN A 396 -22.72 -3.65 10.41
CA ASN A 396 -23.95 -4.23 9.91
C ASN A 396 -23.93 -4.45 8.38
N PRO A 397 -23.25 -5.52 7.90
CA PRO A 397 -23.07 -5.75 6.46
C PRO A 397 -24.38 -5.73 5.68
N LYS A 398 -25.49 -6.30 6.23
CA LYS A 398 -26.82 -6.33 5.58
C LYS A 398 -27.33 -4.93 5.21
N ALA A 399 -27.17 -3.96 6.11
CA ALA A 399 -27.65 -2.61 5.89
C ALA A 399 -26.67 -1.74 5.10
N THR A 400 -25.40 -2.10 5.08
CA THR A 400 -24.32 -1.24 4.56
C THR A 400 -23.89 -1.58 3.14
N LEU A 401 -23.98 -2.85 2.72
CA LEU A 401 -23.53 -3.28 1.38
C LEU A 401 -24.22 -2.58 0.21
N SER A 402 -25.48 -2.17 0.37
CA SER A 402 -26.22 -1.42 -0.65
C SER A 402 -25.67 0.01 -0.87
N LYS A 403 -24.92 0.53 0.11
CA LYS A 403 -24.33 1.88 0.07
C LYS A 403 -22.95 1.89 -0.58
N LEU A 404 -22.32 0.72 -0.74
CA LEU A 404 -20.99 0.60 -1.31
C LEU A 404 -21.01 0.76 -2.83
N SER A 405 -20.00 1.44 -3.36
CA SER A 405 -19.68 1.40 -4.79
C SER A 405 -19.26 -0.01 -5.21
N ASN A 406 -19.27 -0.31 -6.50
CA ASN A 406 -18.84 -1.60 -7.02
C ASN A 406 -17.39 -1.96 -6.61
N ASP A 407 -16.47 -1.00 -6.66
CA ASP A 407 -15.10 -1.21 -6.25
C ASP A 407 -14.99 -1.52 -4.75
N GLU A 408 -15.70 -0.78 -3.90
CA GLU A 408 -15.75 -1.00 -2.45
C GLU A 408 -16.33 -2.38 -2.11
N ARG A 409 -17.43 -2.75 -2.78
CA ARG A 409 -18.06 -4.07 -2.63
C ARG A 409 -17.11 -5.20 -3.03
N ASN A 410 -16.43 -5.08 -4.18
CA ASN A 410 -15.50 -6.09 -4.66
C ASN A 410 -14.28 -6.27 -3.72
N VAL A 411 -13.73 -5.18 -3.19
CA VAL A 411 -12.63 -5.25 -2.21
C VAL A 411 -13.11 -5.89 -0.90
N TYR A 412 -14.30 -5.51 -0.43
CA TYR A 412 -14.90 -6.13 0.75
C TYR A 412 -15.14 -7.64 0.55
N GLU A 413 -15.65 -8.04 -0.61
CA GLU A 413 -15.86 -9.45 -0.96
C GLU A 413 -14.54 -10.25 -0.93
N LEU A 414 -13.43 -9.69 -1.41
CA LEU A 414 -12.11 -10.35 -1.28
C LEU A 414 -11.77 -10.62 0.20
N ILE A 415 -12.03 -9.66 1.09
CA ILE A 415 -11.74 -9.78 2.52
C ILE A 415 -12.64 -10.86 3.15
N VAL A 416 -13.94 -10.82 2.87
CA VAL A 416 -14.92 -11.80 3.35
C VAL A 416 -14.54 -13.21 2.90
N ARG A 417 -14.29 -13.42 1.61
CA ARG A 417 -13.92 -14.72 1.09
C ARG A 417 -12.62 -15.25 1.70
N ARG A 418 -11.61 -14.39 1.88
CA ARG A 418 -10.35 -14.77 2.54
C ARG A 418 -10.55 -15.18 3.99
N PHE A 419 -11.42 -14.50 4.73
CA PHE A 419 -11.78 -14.83 6.09
C PHE A 419 -12.51 -16.18 6.18
N LEU A 420 -13.50 -16.41 5.31
CA LEU A 420 -14.27 -17.66 5.29
C LEU A 420 -13.43 -18.88 4.89
N GLN A 421 -12.37 -18.70 4.08
CA GLN A 421 -11.39 -19.76 3.82
C GLN A 421 -10.75 -20.30 5.12
N GLY A 422 -10.68 -19.48 6.16
CA GLY A 422 -10.14 -19.85 7.46
C GLY A 422 -10.95 -20.89 8.24
N PHE A 423 -12.17 -21.24 7.82
CA PHE A 423 -12.96 -22.31 8.42
C PHE A 423 -12.70 -23.69 7.80
N TYR A 424 -12.10 -23.72 6.63
CA TYR A 424 -11.90 -24.96 5.89
C TYR A 424 -10.57 -25.63 6.26
N PRO A 425 -10.54 -26.98 6.35
CA PRO A 425 -9.32 -27.75 6.55
C PRO A 425 -8.38 -27.62 5.35
N GLU A 426 -7.28 -28.34 5.39
CA GLU A 426 -6.33 -28.42 4.29
C GLU A 426 -6.98 -29.05 3.05
N ALA A 427 -6.66 -28.55 1.86
CA ALA A 427 -7.03 -29.18 0.59
C ALA A 427 -6.09 -30.34 0.30
N ILE A 428 -6.59 -31.45 -0.24
CA ILE A 428 -5.80 -32.60 -0.63
C ILE A 428 -5.71 -32.65 -2.15
N ILE A 429 -4.48 -32.64 -2.63
CA ILE A 429 -4.16 -32.65 -4.04
C ILE A 429 -3.32 -33.88 -4.31
N GLU A 430 -3.71 -34.67 -5.30
CA GLU A 430 -2.91 -35.76 -5.82
C GLU A 430 -2.06 -35.23 -6.97
N GLU A 431 -0.74 -35.28 -6.81
CA GLU A 431 0.23 -34.91 -7.83
C GLU A 431 0.80 -36.23 -8.41
N THR A 432 0.63 -36.38 -9.71
CA THR A 432 1.22 -37.48 -10.46
C THR A 432 2.35 -36.94 -11.32
N LYS A 433 3.54 -37.51 -11.16
CA LYS A 433 4.69 -37.30 -12.07
C LYS A 433 4.96 -38.55 -12.86
N VAL A 434 5.18 -38.37 -14.13
CA VAL A 434 5.56 -39.46 -15.03
C VAL A 434 6.83 -39.07 -15.77
N ALA A 435 7.72 -40.02 -15.92
CA ALA A 435 8.97 -39.77 -16.60
C ALA A 435 9.47 -41.06 -17.30
N THR A 436 10.22 -40.86 -18.37
CA THR A 436 11.06 -41.90 -18.99
C THR A 436 12.45 -41.35 -19.24
N VAL A 437 13.44 -42.22 -19.24
CA VAL A 437 14.84 -41.86 -19.49
C VAL A 437 15.33 -42.63 -20.72
N ILE A 438 15.95 -41.92 -21.63
CA ILE A 438 16.53 -42.46 -22.85
C ILE A 438 18.03 -42.15 -22.81
N SER A 439 18.83 -43.22 -23.06
CA SER A 439 20.27 -43.04 -23.21
C SER A 439 20.63 -42.90 -24.69
N TYR A 440 21.20 -41.74 -25.05
CA TYR A 440 21.65 -41.47 -26.41
C TYR A 440 23.03 -40.83 -26.40
N SER A 441 23.94 -41.31 -27.20
CA SER A 441 25.32 -40.76 -27.31
C SER A 441 26.04 -40.59 -25.97
N GLY A 442 25.86 -41.52 -25.02
CA GLY A 442 26.49 -41.50 -23.69
C GLY A 442 25.87 -40.52 -22.70
N LYS A 443 24.74 -39.88 -23.03
CA LYS A 443 23.96 -38.99 -22.15
C LYS A 443 22.58 -39.53 -21.89
N ASN A 444 22.04 -39.25 -20.71
CA ASN A 444 20.66 -39.57 -20.34
C ASN A 444 19.75 -38.36 -20.54
N TYR A 445 18.67 -38.57 -21.29
CA TYR A 445 17.66 -37.57 -21.58
C TYR A 445 16.34 -37.97 -20.91
N THR A 446 15.85 -37.12 -20.03
CA THR A 446 14.60 -37.33 -19.31
C THR A 446 13.45 -36.62 -20.03
N PHE A 447 12.40 -37.40 -20.32
CA PHE A 447 11.12 -36.88 -20.80
C PHE A 447 10.10 -37.02 -19.66
N SER A 448 9.38 -35.99 -19.34
CA SER A 448 8.48 -35.98 -18.18
C SER A 448 7.21 -35.20 -18.42
N ASN A 449 6.18 -35.53 -17.66
CA ASN A 449 4.95 -34.72 -17.53
C ASN A 449 4.42 -34.86 -16.12
N SER A 450 3.47 -33.99 -15.76
CA SER A 450 2.82 -34.02 -14.45
C SER A 450 1.34 -33.73 -14.56
N GLY A 451 0.56 -34.46 -13.81
CA GLY A 451 -0.87 -34.26 -13.61
C GLY A 451 -1.16 -33.78 -12.18
N LYS A 452 -2.34 -33.21 -12.02
CA LYS A 452 -2.79 -32.72 -10.74
C LYS A 452 -4.30 -32.88 -10.63
N ILE A 453 -4.74 -33.61 -9.63
CA ILE A 453 -6.15 -33.83 -9.32
C ILE A 453 -6.46 -33.28 -7.94
N ILE A 454 -7.50 -32.48 -7.81
CA ILE A 454 -7.94 -31.95 -6.55
C ILE A 454 -8.91 -32.96 -5.93
N VAL A 455 -8.38 -33.77 -5.00
CA VAL A 455 -9.15 -34.83 -4.34
C VAL A 455 -10.14 -34.23 -3.33
N GLU A 456 -9.66 -33.31 -2.50
CA GLU A 456 -10.48 -32.56 -1.56
C GLU A 456 -10.25 -31.06 -1.74
N PRO A 457 -11.16 -30.34 -2.39
CA PRO A 457 -10.98 -28.92 -2.70
C PRO A 457 -10.96 -28.01 -1.48
N SER A 458 -11.71 -28.38 -0.44
CA SER A 458 -11.71 -27.66 0.85
C SER A 458 -11.82 -26.14 0.69
N TRP A 459 -10.89 -25.34 1.24
CA TRP A 459 -10.86 -23.88 1.17
C TRP A 459 -10.87 -23.31 -0.26
N MET A 460 -10.49 -24.09 -1.27
CA MET A 460 -10.49 -23.64 -2.68
C MET A 460 -11.90 -23.36 -3.18
N LYS A 461 -12.94 -24.04 -2.63
CA LYS A 461 -14.34 -23.81 -3.01
C LYS A 461 -14.77 -22.36 -2.88
N VAL A 462 -14.22 -21.63 -1.89
CA VAL A 462 -14.60 -20.24 -1.59
C VAL A 462 -14.27 -19.27 -2.74
N LEU A 463 -13.22 -19.54 -3.51
CA LEU A 463 -12.79 -18.71 -4.64
C LEU A 463 -12.98 -19.36 -6.02
N GLY A 464 -13.46 -20.59 -6.04
CA GLY A 464 -13.54 -21.45 -7.22
C GLY A 464 -12.41 -22.48 -7.26
N ILE A 465 -12.78 -23.71 -7.58
CA ILE A 465 -11.87 -24.84 -7.64
C ILE A 465 -11.05 -24.74 -8.93
N PRO A 466 -9.69 -24.76 -8.87
CA PRO A 466 -8.87 -24.83 -10.07
C PRO A 466 -9.20 -26.07 -10.90
N ARG A 467 -8.93 -26.01 -12.21
CA ARG A 467 -9.13 -27.17 -13.08
C ARG A 467 -8.07 -28.24 -12.80
N ASP A 468 -8.52 -29.49 -12.79
CA ASP A 468 -7.63 -30.64 -12.77
C ASP A 468 -6.82 -30.75 -14.05
N THR A 469 -5.62 -31.31 -13.94
CA THR A 469 -4.78 -31.67 -15.07
C THR A 469 -4.66 -33.21 -15.05
N TYR A 470 -5.44 -33.86 -15.88
CA TYR A 470 -5.44 -35.31 -15.98
C TYR A 470 -4.30 -35.78 -16.88
N LEU A 471 -3.67 -36.88 -16.46
CA LEU A 471 -2.80 -37.70 -17.34
C LEU A 471 -3.57 -38.95 -17.77
N PRO A 472 -3.28 -39.49 -18.95
CA PRO A 472 -3.81 -40.80 -19.35
C PRO A 472 -3.52 -41.89 -18.31
N ALA A 473 -4.34 -42.91 -18.28
CA ALA A 473 -4.15 -44.04 -17.37
C ALA A 473 -2.86 -44.80 -17.71
N ILE A 474 -1.89 -44.77 -16.80
CA ILE A 474 -0.56 -45.32 -16.98
C ILE A 474 -0.22 -46.21 -15.81
N THR A 475 0.33 -47.39 -16.13
CA THR A 475 0.88 -48.33 -15.15
C THR A 475 2.35 -48.01 -14.90
N ASP A 476 2.75 -47.94 -13.62
CA ASP A 476 4.15 -47.75 -13.22
C ASP A 476 5.03 -48.90 -13.74
N ARG A 477 6.25 -48.58 -14.17
CA ARG A 477 7.26 -49.52 -14.71
C ARG A 477 6.77 -50.37 -15.89
N LYS A 478 5.68 -49.97 -16.55
CA LYS A 478 5.24 -50.59 -17.79
C LYS A 478 5.92 -49.91 -18.96
N THR A 479 6.29 -50.76 -19.94
CA THR A 479 6.90 -50.30 -21.20
C THR A 479 5.82 -50.03 -22.23
N TYR A 480 5.93 -48.89 -22.90
CA TYR A 480 5.01 -48.45 -23.94
C TYR A 480 5.76 -48.19 -25.25
N PRO A 481 5.16 -48.48 -26.42
CA PRO A 481 5.76 -48.19 -27.70
C PRO A 481 5.79 -46.69 -28.01
N TYR A 482 6.63 -46.32 -28.96
CA TYR A 482 6.61 -45.01 -29.60
C TYR A 482 5.31 -44.84 -30.37
N VAL A 483 4.69 -43.65 -30.23
CA VAL A 483 3.54 -43.26 -31.06
C VAL A 483 3.95 -42.14 -32.00
N ASN A 484 4.46 -41.01 -31.47
CA ASN A 484 4.85 -39.87 -32.26
C ASN A 484 5.84 -38.97 -31.50
N SER A 485 6.49 -38.07 -32.22
CA SER A 485 7.27 -36.99 -31.59
C SER A 485 7.14 -35.69 -32.38
N LEU A 486 7.02 -34.58 -31.66
CA LEU A 486 6.91 -33.26 -32.22
C LEU A 486 8.03 -32.36 -31.68
N LEU A 487 8.73 -31.68 -32.58
CA LEU A 487 9.75 -30.71 -32.23
C LEU A 487 9.14 -29.31 -32.07
N GLU A 488 9.16 -28.77 -30.88
CA GLU A 488 8.84 -27.37 -30.63
C GLU A 488 10.12 -26.51 -30.57
N ARG A 489 10.21 -25.55 -31.45
CA ARG A 489 11.27 -24.53 -31.43
C ARG A 489 10.80 -23.35 -30.56
N LYS A 490 11.56 -23.03 -29.52
CA LYS A 490 11.25 -21.98 -28.58
C LYS A 490 12.44 -21.02 -28.46
N THR A 491 12.13 -19.81 -28.06
CA THR A 491 13.14 -18.79 -27.74
C THR A 491 12.92 -18.32 -26.32
N THR A 492 13.99 -18.18 -25.56
CA THR A 492 13.90 -17.62 -24.21
C THR A 492 13.36 -16.19 -24.27
N LYS A 493 12.56 -15.80 -23.26
CA LYS A 493 11.97 -14.47 -23.15
C LYS A 493 12.60 -13.70 -21.98
N PRO A 494 12.76 -12.38 -22.09
CA PRO A 494 13.22 -11.59 -20.97
C PRO A 494 12.23 -11.69 -19.79
N PRO A 495 12.68 -11.37 -18.55
CA PRO A 495 11.78 -11.31 -17.41
C PRO A 495 10.70 -10.26 -17.65
N SER A 496 9.51 -10.46 -17.07
CA SER A 496 8.40 -9.53 -17.19
C SER A 496 8.66 -8.29 -16.32
N ARG A 497 8.32 -7.10 -16.84
CA ARG A 497 8.33 -5.87 -16.05
C ARG A 497 7.35 -5.95 -14.87
N PHE A 498 7.60 -5.14 -13.87
CA PHE A 498 6.72 -5.06 -12.69
C PHE A 498 5.31 -4.56 -13.04
N THR A 499 4.32 -5.11 -12.34
CA THR A 499 3.05 -4.48 -12.04
C THR A 499 3.13 -3.86 -10.64
N GLU A 500 2.12 -3.09 -10.20
CA GLU A 500 2.10 -2.60 -8.82
C GLU A 500 2.13 -3.76 -7.82
N ALA A 501 1.38 -4.84 -8.07
CA ALA A 501 1.38 -6.04 -7.23
C ALA A 501 2.76 -6.71 -7.15
N THR A 502 3.43 -6.92 -8.28
CA THR A 502 4.75 -7.56 -8.28
C THR A 502 5.85 -6.65 -7.74
N LEU A 503 5.72 -5.31 -7.85
CA LEU A 503 6.63 -4.37 -7.21
C LEU A 503 6.44 -4.34 -5.69
N LEU A 504 5.20 -4.34 -5.19
CA LEU A 504 4.90 -4.49 -3.77
C LEU A 504 5.50 -5.79 -3.20
N ASN A 505 5.37 -6.89 -3.94
CA ASN A 505 5.99 -8.17 -3.58
C ASN A 505 7.52 -8.09 -3.58
N ALA A 506 8.12 -7.40 -4.55
CA ALA A 506 9.57 -7.21 -4.62
C ALA A 506 10.09 -6.37 -3.44
N MET A 507 9.38 -5.32 -3.05
CA MET A 507 9.70 -4.51 -1.87
C MET A 507 9.63 -5.36 -0.59
N GLU A 508 8.60 -6.17 -0.42
CA GLU A 508 8.44 -7.06 0.73
C GLU A 508 9.51 -8.17 0.76
N ASN A 509 9.88 -8.69 -0.39
CA ASN A 509 10.88 -9.74 -0.53
C ASN A 509 12.23 -9.20 -1.02
N ALA A 510 12.61 -7.99 -0.61
CA ALA A 510 13.81 -7.30 -1.05
C ALA A 510 15.11 -8.08 -0.76
N ALA A 511 15.10 -9.01 0.18
CA ALA A 511 16.19 -9.93 0.45
C ALA A 511 16.64 -10.75 -0.78
N ARG A 512 15.77 -10.92 -1.79
CA ARG A 512 16.12 -11.62 -3.04
C ARG A 512 17.05 -10.82 -3.96
N TYR A 513 17.15 -9.53 -3.72
CA TYR A 513 17.90 -8.57 -4.54
C TYR A 513 19.19 -8.08 -3.88
N VAL A 514 19.60 -8.73 -2.80
CA VAL A 514 20.83 -8.45 -2.06
C VAL A 514 21.70 -9.70 -2.09
N GLU A 515 23.01 -9.56 -2.25
CA GLU A 515 23.93 -10.71 -2.31
C GLU A 515 24.39 -11.13 -0.93
N ASP A 516 24.64 -10.18 -0.04
CA ASP A 516 25.13 -10.43 1.32
C ASP A 516 24.15 -11.21 2.19
N SER A 517 24.65 -12.26 2.86
CA SER A 517 23.84 -13.19 3.67
C SER A 517 23.28 -12.56 4.95
N SER A 518 24.04 -11.64 5.58
CA SER A 518 23.60 -10.95 6.80
C SER A 518 22.44 -10.03 6.50
N SER A 519 22.53 -9.25 5.45
CA SER A 519 21.46 -8.36 4.97
C SER A 519 20.24 -9.10 4.48
N LYS A 520 20.41 -10.26 3.83
CA LYS A 520 19.29 -11.14 3.50
C LYS A 520 18.52 -11.53 4.76
N THR A 521 19.22 -11.87 5.83
CA THR A 521 18.62 -12.28 7.09
C THR A 521 17.87 -11.11 7.75
N ILE A 522 18.46 -9.93 7.77
CA ILE A 522 17.87 -8.71 8.32
C ILE A 522 16.62 -8.31 7.51
N LEU A 523 16.71 -8.25 6.18
CA LEU A 523 15.57 -7.92 5.33
C LEU A 523 14.41 -8.93 5.44
N LYS A 524 14.69 -10.19 5.68
CA LYS A 524 13.65 -11.18 5.99
C LYS A 524 12.99 -10.90 7.34
N LYS A 525 13.74 -10.53 8.36
CA LYS A 525 13.22 -10.17 9.71
C LYS A 525 12.40 -8.88 9.66
N SER A 526 12.87 -7.84 8.95
CA SER A 526 12.18 -6.55 8.79
C SER A 526 11.06 -6.60 7.74
N LYS A 527 10.79 -7.75 7.14
CA LYS A 527 9.79 -7.94 6.07
C LYS A 527 10.04 -7.05 4.85
N GLY A 528 11.31 -6.89 4.45
CA GLY A 528 11.73 -6.14 3.26
C GLY A 528 11.96 -4.65 3.50
N ILE A 529 11.73 -3.84 2.47
CA ILE A 529 11.87 -2.37 2.50
C ILE A 529 10.50 -1.72 2.59
N GLY A 530 10.37 -0.76 3.50
CA GLY A 530 9.10 -0.12 3.84
C GLY A 530 8.12 -1.07 4.52
N THR A 531 7.04 -0.53 5.04
CA THR A 531 5.92 -1.29 5.63
C THR A 531 4.74 -1.35 4.66
N GLY A 532 3.76 -2.22 4.89
CA GLY A 532 2.52 -2.27 4.10
C GLY A 532 1.82 -0.91 4.00
N ALA A 533 1.88 -0.11 5.07
CA ALA A 533 1.31 1.22 5.11
C ALA A 533 2.04 2.24 4.22
N THR A 534 3.36 2.09 4.03
CA THR A 534 4.22 3.09 3.36
C THR A 534 4.56 2.74 1.92
N ARG A 535 4.58 1.46 1.54
CA ARG A 535 4.96 1.00 0.18
C ARG A 535 4.12 1.65 -0.92
N ASN A 536 2.80 1.75 -0.71
CA ASN A 536 1.90 2.41 -1.65
C ASN A 536 2.29 3.88 -1.89
N GLU A 537 2.55 4.63 -0.81
CA GLU A 537 2.92 6.04 -0.93
C GLU A 537 4.29 6.22 -1.63
N ILE A 538 5.22 5.29 -1.41
CA ILE A 538 6.50 5.27 -2.14
C ILE A 538 6.26 5.09 -3.65
N ILE A 539 5.46 4.11 -4.07
CA ILE A 539 5.14 3.88 -5.49
C ILE A 539 4.46 5.12 -6.09
N LYS A 540 3.49 5.71 -5.39
CA LYS A 540 2.83 6.95 -5.79
C LYS A 540 3.81 8.11 -5.98
N ASN A 541 4.77 8.25 -5.07
CA ASN A 541 5.81 9.27 -5.16
C ASN A 541 6.76 9.04 -6.34
N LEU A 542 7.06 7.80 -6.70
CA LEU A 542 7.84 7.48 -7.90
C LEU A 542 7.11 7.89 -9.19
N TYR A 543 5.78 7.68 -9.27
CA TYR A 543 4.96 8.21 -10.37
C TYR A 543 4.97 9.74 -10.39
N LYS A 544 4.71 10.38 -9.26
CA LYS A 544 4.64 11.84 -9.14
C LYS A 544 5.95 12.53 -9.48
N SER A 545 7.08 11.94 -9.11
CA SER A 545 8.41 12.47 -9.39
C SER A 545 8.92 12.13 -10.80
N GLY A 546 8.13 11.40 -11.59
CA GLY A 546 8.43 11.09 -12.99
C GLY A 546 9.55 10.06 -13.20
N PHE A 547 9.83 9.20 -12.22
CA PHE A 547 10.79 8.12 -12.39
C PHE A 547 10.18 6.88 -13.06
N ILE A 548 8.89 6.63 -12.82
CA ILE A 548 8.16 5.52 -13.41
C ILE A 548 6.86 6.00 -14.04
N ILE A 549 6.39 5.25 -15.04
CA ILE A 549 5.07 5.44 -15.67
C ILE A 549 4.34 4.11 -15.74
N LYS A 550 3.01 4.17 -15.83
CA LYS A 550 2.14 3.01 -15.99
C LYS A 550 1.59 2.96 -17.41
N LYS A 551 1.71 1.79 -18.06
CA LYS A 551 1.03 1.50 -19.34
C LYS A 551 0.21 0.21 -19.15
N GLY A 552 -1.11 0.33 -19.16
CA GLY A 552 -2.00 -0.75 -18.73
C GLY A 552 -1.75 -1.13 -17.26
N LYS A 553 -1.45 -2.40 -16.99
CA LYS A 553 -1.07 -2.87 -15.64
C LYS A 553 0.45 -2.81 -15.39
N THR A 554 1.26 -2.55 -16.41
CA THR A 554 2.73 -2.67 -16.37
C THR A 554 3.40 -1.36 -16.02
N ILE A 555 4.40 -1.42 -15.16
CA ILE A 555 5.28 -0.30 -14.78
C ILE A 555 6.47 -0.26 -15.71
N TYR A 556 6.76 0.93 -16.24
CA TYR A 556 7.93 1.22 -17.07
C TYR A 556 8.81 2.27 -16.40
N PRO A 557 10.12 2.12 -16.43
CA PRO A 557 11.01 3.22 -16.07
C PRO A 557 10.90 4.32 -17.10
N THR A 558 11.20 5.54 -16.70
CA THR A 558 11.36 6.67 -17.61
C THR A 558 12.83 6.86 -17.94
N ASP A 559 13.14 7.67 -18.95
CA ASP A 559 14.53 8.06 -19.26
C ASP A 559 15.22 8.69 -18.05
N LYS A 560 14.46 9.43 -17.23
CA LYS A 560 14.95 10.00 -15.96
C LYS A 560 15.45 8.91 -15.01
N LEU A 561 14.73 7.79 -14.90
CA LEU A 561 15.17 6.66 -14.07
C LEU A 561 16.42 6.01 -14.66
N MET A 562 16.45 5.76 -15.95
CA MET A 562 17.60 5.10 -16.59
C MET A 562 18.85 5.95 -16.48
N GLN A 563 18.75 7.27 -16.72
CA GLN A 563 19.86 8.21 -16.50
C GLN A 563 20.30 8.24 -15.02
N TRP A 564 19.35 8.20 -14.07
CA TRP A 564 19.67 8.11 -12.65
C TRP A 564 20.47 6.84 -12.32
N MET A 565 20.12 5.72 -12.95
CA MET A 565 20.85 4.44 -12.78
C MET A 565 22.28 4.49 -13.31
N GLU A 566 22.55 5.33 -14.33
CA GLU A 566 23.84 5.43 -15.00
C GLU A 566 24.74 6.50 -14.41
N ILE A 567 24.16 7.67 -14.13
CA ILE A 567 24.92 8.87 -13.75
C ILE A 567 25.26 8.87 -12.27
N LEU A 568 24.34 8.39 -11.40
CA LEU A 568 24.65 8.35 -9.99
C LEU A 568 25.73 7.29 -9.71
N PRO A 569 26.72 7.65 -8.88
CA PRO A 569 27.74 6.70 -8.45
C PRO A 569 27.11 5.54 -7.66
N GLU A 570 27.87 4.47 -7.49
CA GLU A 570 27.48 3.42 -6.56
C GLU A 570 27.35 4.01 -5.17
N SER A 571 26.13 3.98 -4.64
CA SER A 571 25.74 4.60 -3.37
C SER A 571 24.91 3.62 -2.55
N PRO A 572 25.07 3.60 -1.23
CA PRO A 572 24.20 2.82 -0.35
C PRO A 572 22.71 3.06 -0.60
N LEU A 573 22.33 4.25 -1.07
CA LEU A 573 20.95 4.59 -1.43
C LEU A 573 20.37 3.78 -2.60
N LYS A 574 21.21 3.19 -3.46
CA LYS A 574 20.74 2.32 -4.54
C LYS A 574 20.38 0.92 -4.09
N SER A 575 20.89 0.48 -2.94
CA SER A 575 20.69 -0.88 -2.47
C SER A 575 19.68 -0.96 -1.31
N PRO A 576 18.89 -2.05 -1.23
CA PRO A 576 18.12 -2.38 -0.02
C PRO A 576 18.97 -2.60 1.23
N GLN A 577 20.30 -2.83 1.07
CA GLN A 577 21.26 -3.06 2.14
C GLN A 577 21.23 -1.96 3.21
N MET A 578 21.33 -0.70 2.80
CA MET A 578 21.28 0.44 3.73
C MET A 578 20.00 0.43 4.59
N THR A 579 18.86 0.09 3.98
CA THR A 579 17.60 -0.01 4.72
C THR A 579 17.65 -1.15 5.74
N ALA A 580 18.25 -2.28 5.37
CA ALA A 580 18.43 -3.41 6.28
C ALA A 580 19.30 -3.03 7.49
N ASP A 581 20.44 -2.41 7.24
CA ASP A 581 21.38 -2.03 8.28
C ASP A 581 20.76 -1.02 9.25
N LEU A 582 20.04 -0.02 8.75
CA LEU A 582 19.33 0.95 9.57
C LEU A 582 18.20 0.32 10.40
N GLU A 583 17.41 -0.59 9.83
CA GLU A 583 16.36 -1.28 10.60
C GLU A 583 16.94 -2.20 11.67
N SER A 584 18.09 -2.84 11.42
CA SER A 584 18.81 -3.61 12.44
C SER A 584 19.22 -2.73 13.61
N GLN A 585 19.90 -1.61 13.32
CA GLN A 585 20.35 -0.66 14.33
C GLN A 585 19.17 -0.03 15.10
N LEU A 586 18.06 0.30 14.42
CA LEU A 586 16.83 0.78 15.09
C LEU A 586 16.26 -0.27 16.04
N SER A 587 16.31 -1.56 15.69
CA SER A 587 15.90 -2.64 16.60
C SER A 587 16.83 -2.77 17.81
N GLU A 588 18.10 -2.45 17.64
CA GLU A 588 19.07 -2.43 18.76
C GLU A 588 18.83 -1.22 19.68
N VAL A 589 18.46 -0.06 19.12
CA VAL A 589 18.06 1.11 19.92
C VAL A 589 16.80 0.78 20.74
N GLU A 590 15.81 0.14 20.11
CA GLU A 590 14.57 -0.27 20.79
C GLU A 590 14.82 -1.24 21.96
N LYS A 591 15.81 -2.14 21.81
CA LYS A 591 16.25 -3.05 22.89
C LYS A 591 17.15 -2.39 23.94
N GLY A 592 17.61 -1.16 23.70
CA GLY A 592 18.55 -0.47 24.57
C GLY A 592 20.01 -0.94 24.45
N THR A 593 20.34 -1.77 23.45
CA THR A 593 21.71 -2.26 23.19
C THR A 593 22.55 -1.29 22.38
N LEU A 594 21.91 -0.38 21.64
CA LEU A 594 22.56 0.73 20.93
C LEU A 594 21.96 2.06 21.41
N SER A 595 22.79 3.05 21.73
CA SER A 595 22.28 4.38 22.10
C SER A 595 21.82 5.16 20.89
N PHE A 596 20.83 6.07 21.08
CA PHE A 596 20.39 7.02 20.07
C PHE A 596 21.57 7.79 19.43
N HIS A 597 22.49 8.29 20.25
CA HIS A 597 23.65 9.03 19.80
C HIS A 597 24.56 8.19 18.89
N ASN A 598 24.89 6.96 19.26
CA ASN A 598 25.71 6.07 18.44
C ASN A 598 25.04 5.71 17.12
N PHE A 599 23.72 5.49 17.13
CA PHE A 599 22.93 5.31 15.91
C PHE A 599 23.04 6.53 14.99
N MET A 600 22.87 7.74 15.52
CA MET A 600 22.95 8.97 14.72
C MET A 600 24.36 9.24 14.19
N ASN A 601 25.41 8.85 14.93
CA ASN A 601 26.80 8.89 14.44
C ASN A 601 26.98 7.95 13.23
N SER A 602 26.44 6.75 13.28
CA SER A 602 26.44 5.83 12.12
C SER A 602 25.75 6.43 10.89
N VAL A 603 24.59 7.05 11.06
CA VAL A 603 23.86 7.76 10.00
C VAL A 603 24.68 8.92 9.43
N ASN A 604 25.32 9.70 10.31
CA ASN A 604 26.15 10.83 9.89
C ASN A 604 27.37 10.39 9.07
N ASN A 605 28.03 9.30 9.46
CA ASN A 605 29.18 8.74 8.70
C ASN A 605 28.74 8.26 7.31
N GLN A 606 27.57 7.62 7.20
CA GLN A 606 27.01 7.22 5.91
C GLN A 606 26.70 8.42 5.01
N LEU A 607 26.21 9.53 5.58
CA LEU A 607 25.96 10.77 4.84
C LEU A 607 27.27 11.45 4.38
N ASP A 608 28.30 11.46 5.21
CA ASP A 608 29.60 12.03 4.86
C ASP A 608 30.24 11.25 3.69
N GLU A 609 30.13 9.92 3.69
CA GLU A 609 30.57 9.08 2.57
C GLU A 609 29.74 9.34 1.30
N LEU A 610 28.42 9.44 1.41
CA LEU A 610 27.53 9.77 0.29
C LEU A 610 27.91 11.11 -0.35
N ILE A 611 28.18 12.14 0.47
CA ILE A 611 28.57 13.47 0.00
C ILE A 611 29.93 13.39 -0.72
N LYS A 612 30.90 12.73 -0.09
CA LYS A 612 32.25 12.57 -0.65
C LYS A 612 32.21 11.90 -2.02
N VAL A 613 31.48 10.77 -2.13
CA VAL A 613 31.32 10.04 -3.39
C VAL A 613 30.63 10.91 -4.45
N ALA A 614 29.55 11.60 -4.11
CA ALA A 614 28.81 12.44 -5.05
C ALA A 614 29.60 13.64 -5.54
N VAL A 615 30.42 14.26 -4.67
CA VAL A 615 31.25 15.44 -5.02
C VAL A 615 32.44 15.05 -5.90
N SER A 616 33.07 13.89 -5.65
CA SER A 616 34.21 13.39 -6.43
C SER A 616 33.81 12.76 -7.77
N SER A 617 32.54 12.44 -7.97
CA SER A 617 32.08 11.84 -9.23
C SER A 617 31.98 12.84 -10.37
N PRO A 618 32.14 12.40 -11.65
CA PRO A 618 31.99 13.27 -12.81
C PRO A 618 30.62 13.98 -12.82
N LYS A 619 30.64 15.29 -13.04
CA LYS A 619 29.41 16.12 -13.07
C LYS A 619 28.67 15.94 -14.39
N THR A 620 27.95 14.87 -14.52
CA THR A 620 27.05 14.62 -15.67
C THR A 620 25.62 14.86 -15.21
N SER A 621 24.92 15.82 -15.82
CA SER A 621 23.54 16.13 -15.42
C SER A 621 22.55 15.17 -16.03
N ILE A 622 21.58 14.75 -15.24
CA ILE A 622 20.37 14.08 -15.73
C ILE A 622 19.62 15.09 -16.61
N VAL A 623 19.67 14.88 -17.91
CA VAL A 623 18.92 15.69 -18.84
C VAL A 623 17.46 15.29 -18.66
N SER A 624 16.62 16.21 -18.17
CA SER A 624 15.18 15.99 -18.33
C SER A 624 14.92 16.05 -19.84
N SER A 625 14.96 14.90 -20.51
CA SER A 625 14.17 14.76 -21.73
C SER A 625 12.80 15.29 -21.31
N SER A 626 12.31 16.27 -22.07
CA SER A 626 10.99 16.85 -21.83
C SER A 626 9.91 15.76 -22.03
N ILE A 627 9.92 14.79 -21.11
CA ILE A 627 8.70 14.09 -20.77
C ILE A 627 7.91 15.20 -20.11
N LYS A 628 7.06 15.84 -20.91
CA LYS A 628 5.89 16.50 -20.37
C LYS A 628 5.36 15.48 -19.38
N THR A 629 5.69 15.64 -18.09
CA THR A 629 4.86 15.08 -17.04
C THR A 629 3.46 15.31 -17.56
N PRO A 630 2.62 14.31 -17.63
CA PRO A 630 1.23 14.60 -17.85
C PRO A 630 0.89 15.51 -16.67
N SER A 631 0.88 16.84 -16.93
CA SER A 631 -0.01 17.69 -16.20
C SER A 631 -1.30 16.89 -16.09
N LYS A 632 -2.08 16.98 -15.03
CA LYS A 632 -3.35 16.28 -14.79
C LYS A 632 -4.31 16.22 -16.01
N ASP A 633 -3.84 16.42 -17.21
CA ASP A 633 -4.45 16.54 -18.52
C ASP A 633 -3.91 15.53 -19.54
N THR A 634 -3.60 14.29 -19.16
CA THR A 634 -3.50 13.19 -20.13
C THR A 634 -4.78 12.38 -20.09
N HIS A 635 -5.84 12.99 -20.49
CA HIS A 635 -6.85 12.29 -21.26
C HIS A 635 -6.32 12.14 -22.69
N SER A 636 -6.30 10.90 -23.18
CA SER A 636 -6.21 10.40 -24.54
C SER A 636 -6.03 11.44 -25.66
N LEU A 637 -5.27 11.08 -26.67
CA LEU A 637 -5.23 11.67 -28.02
C LEU A 637 -6.62 11.70 -28.74
N ASP A 638 -7.70 11.83 -28.02
CA ASP A 638 -9.00 12.18 -28.56
C ASP A 638 -9.05 13.69 -28.74
N SER A 639 -8.69 14.17 -29.92
CA SER A 639 -9.03 15.54 -30.32
C SER A 639 -10.55 15.66 -30.23
N LEU A 640 -11.03 16.62 -29.44
CA LEU A 640 -12.47 17.03 -29.42
C LEU A 640 -12.99 17.48 -30.78
N GLY A 641 -12.15 17.40 -31.82
CA GLY A 641 -12.35 17.95 -33.14
C GLY A 641 -11.54 19.23 -33.37
N ASN A 642 -11.68 19.81 -34.53
CA ASN A 642 -11.00 21.02 -34.91
C ASN A 642 -11.80 22.28 -34.52
N CYS A 643 -11.11 23.32 -34.11
CA CYS A 643 -11.70 24.60 -33.73
C CYS A 643 -12.55 25.18 -34.87
N PRO A 644 -13.81 25.51 -34.64
CA PRO A 644 -14.70 26.02 -35.66
C PRO A 644 -14.34 27.47 -36.12
N ILE A 645 -13.34 28.08 -35.47
CA ILE A 645 -12.86 29.44 -35.81
C ILE A 645 -11.59 29.38 -36.64
N CYS A 646 -10.58 28.61 -36.24
CA CYS A 646 -9.25 28.61 -36.88
C CYS A 646 -8.78 27.24 -37.39
N GLY A 647 -9.58 26.18 -37.25
CA GLY A 647 -9.25 24.83 -37.74
C GLY A 647 -8.24 24.05 -36.92
N LYS A 648 -7.59 24.64 -35.88
CA LYS A 648 -6.62 23.93 -35.03
C LYS A 648 -7.28 22.99 -34.04
N PRO A 649 -6.59 21.94 -33.56
CA PRO A 649 -7.18 21.00 -32.61
C PRO A 649 -7.71 21.67 -31.35
N MET A 650 -8.88 21.23 -30.88
CA MET A 650 -9.43 21.59 -29.58
C MET A 650 -8.92 20.64 -28.51
N ARG A 651 -8.57 21.16 -27.32
CA ARG A 651 -8.12 20.42 -26.15
C ARG A 651 -8.95 20.74 -24.92
N GLU A 652 -8.83 19.89 -23.93
CA GLU A 652 -9.53 19.99 -22.64
C GLU A 652 -8.54 20.32 -21.51
N ASN A 653 -8.94 21.23 -20.60
CA ASN A 653 -8.28 21.44 -19.33
C ASN A 653 -9.30 21.37 -18.17
N SER A 654 -8.89 21.65 -16.95
CA SER A 654 -9.77 21.57 -15.76
C SER A 654 -10.99 22.51 -15.84
N LYS A 655 -10.91 23.62 -16.60
CA LYS A 655 -11.92 24.69 -16.61
C LYS A 655 -12.65 24.82 -17.95
N SER A 656 -12.05 24.41 -19.06
CA SER A 656 -12.59 24.65 -20.40
C SER A 656 -12.10 23.64 -21.45
N PHE A 657 -12.83 23.59 -22.57
CA PHE A 657 -12.38 23.03 -23.84
C PHE A 657 -11.87 24.20 -24.68
N TYR A 658 -10.60 24.23 -25.05
CA TYR A 658 -9.93 25.39 -25.63
C TYR A 658 -9.18 25.07 -26.91
N CYS A 659 -9.04 26.07 -27.75
CA CYS A 659 -8.30 25.96 -29.01
C CYS A 659 -6.80 26.03 -28.80
N THR A 660 -6.01 25.10 -29.39
CA THR A 660 -4.55 25.12 -29.32
C THR A 660 -3.91 26.32 -30.06
N GLY A 661 -4.67 26.98 -30.91
CA GLY A 661 -4.24 28.20 -31.64
C GLY A 661 -4.25 29.49 -30.80
N TYR A 662 -4.44 29.41 -29.49
CA TYR A 662 -4.52 30.62 -28.63
C TYR A 662 -3.25 31.50 -28.65
N LYS A 663 -2.08 30.93 -28.85
CA LYS A 663 -0.81 31.67 -29.02
C LYS A 663 -0.71 32.43 -30.33
N GLU A 664 -1.55 32.06 -31.30
CA GLU A 664 -1.63 32.66 -32.64
C GLU A 664 -2.89 33.53 -32.81
N GLY A 665 -3.51 33.88 -31.67
CA GLY A 665 -4.61 34.84 -31.62
C GLY A 665 -6.01 34.24 -31.58
N CYS A 666 -6.22 32.93 -31.67
CA CYS A 666 -7.54 32.33 -31.53
C CYS A 666 -7.98 32.26 -30.06
N LYS A 667 -9.03 33.00 -29.70
CA LYS A 667 -9.54 33.07 -28.32
C LYS A 667 -10.68 32.10 -28.02
N PHE A 668 -11.00 31.18 -28.93
CA PHE A 668 -12.13 30.30 -28.79
C PHE A 668 -11.95 29.27 -27.67
N SER A 669 -12.92 29.24 -26.75
CA SER A 669 -13.02 28.25 -25.69
C SER A 669 -14.49 28.03 -25.30
N ILE A 670 -14.78 26.81 -24.82
CA ILE A 670 -16.08 26.42 -24.25
C ILE A 670 -15.84 26.17 -22.77
N TRP A 671 -16.45 26.94 -21.90
CA TRP A 671 -16.30 26.74 -20.45
C TRP A 671 -17.03 25.46 -20.01
N LYS A 672 -16.43 24.71 -19.10
CA LYS A 672 -17.05 23.49 -18.50
C LYS A 672 -18.23 23.80 -17.60
N GLU A 673 -18.38 25.03 -17.22
CA GLU A 673 -19.54 25.53 -16.49
C GLU A 673 -20.00 26.85 -17.10
N ILE A 674 -21.26 26.92 -17.47
CA ILE A 674 -21.91 28.11 -18.04
C ILE A 674 -23.17 28.35 -17.21
N LYS A 675 -23.25 29.48 -16.52
CA LYS A 675 -24.41 29.87 -15.69
C LYS A 675 -24.92 28.71 -14.80
N GLY A 676 -24.02 28.13 -13.99
CA GLY A 676 -24.31 27.03 -13.04
C GLY A 676 -24.46 25.65 -13.68
N LYS A 677 -24.58 25.56 -15.01
CA LYS A 677 -24.71 24.28 -15.70
C LYS A 677 -23.36 23.72 -16.13
N LYS A 678 -23.09 22.47 -15.76
CA LYS A 678 -21.90 21.72 -16.24
C LYS A 678 -22.10 21.30 -17.70
N ILE A 679 -21.12 21.62 -18.54
CA ILE A 679 -21.07 21.26 -19.95
C ILE A 679 -20.22 20.00 -20.11
N SER A 680 -20.85 18.92 -20.55
CA SER A 680 -20.17 17.63 -20.75
C SER A 680 -19.30 17.67 -22.04
N LYS A 681 -18.31 16.75 -22.10
CA LYS A 681 -17.47 16.55 -23.30
C LYS A 681 -18.33 16.36 -24.57
N ARG A 682 -19.35 15.52 -24.49
CA ARG A 682 -20.28 15.26 -25.59
C ARG A 682 -21.03 16.52 -26.02
N THR A 683 -21.39 17.39 -25.09
CA THR A 683 -22.04 18.69 -25.42
C THR A 683 -21.06 19.63 -26.11
N ALA A 684 -19.81 19.66 -25.66
CA ALA A 684 -18.74 20.45 -26.27
C ALA A 684 -18.41 19.93 -27.69
N GLU A 685 -18.32 18.63 -27.89
CA GLU A 685 -18.15 18.00 -29.21
C GLU A 685 -19.32 18.38 -30.17
N THR A 686 -20.54 18.35 -29.67
CA THR A 686 -21.72 18.80 -30.47
C THR A 686 -21.61 20.25 -30.89
N LEU A 687 -21.18 21.14 -29.98
CA LEU A 687 -20.94 22.56 -30.30
C LEU A 687 -19.84 22.73 -31.35
N ILE A 688 -18.72 22.02 -31.20
CA ILE A 688 -17.58 22.10 -32.13
C ILE A 688 -17.97 21.63 -33.53
N HIS A 689 -18.70 20.52 -33.63
CA HIS A 689 -19.05 19.93 -34.93
C HIS A 689 -20.27 20.59 -35.61
N LYS A 690 -21.29 20.94 -34.81
CA LYS A 690 -22.57 21.48 -35.38
C LYS A 690 -22.68 23.00 -35.28
N GLY A 691 -21.87 23.63 -34.42
CA GLY A 691 -21.97 25.07 -34.16
C GLY A 691 -23.06 25.44 -33.14
N TYR A 692 -23.98 24.54 -32.80
CA TYR A 692 -25.06 24.76 -31.85
C TYR A 692 -25.45 23.47 -31.11
N THR A 693 -26.20 23.61 -29.98
CA THR A 693 -26.77 22.49 -29.24
C THR A 693 -28.28 22.40 -29.39
N GLY A 694 -28.87 21.28 -29.03
CA GLY A 694 -30.29 21.23 -28.67
C GLY A 694 -30.59 22.06 -27.41
N LYS A 695 -31.84 22.14 -27.01
CA LYS A 695 -32.29 22.87 -25.82
C LYS A 695 -31.77 22.15 -24.57
N LEU A 696 -31.00 22.85 -23.73
CA LEU A 696 -30.38 22.35 -22.52
C LEU A 696 -31.08 22.97 -21.30
N LYS A 697 -31.38 22.15 -20.28
CA LYS A 697 -32.02 22.57 -19.03
C LYS A 697 -30.97 22.81 -17.92
N GLY A 698 -31.31 23.62 -16.92
CA GLY A 698 -30.51 23.80 -15.69
C GLY A 698 -29.44 24.88 -15.83
N PHE A 699 -29.66 25.93 -16.60
CA PHE A 699 -28.92 27.20 -16.48
C PHE A 699 -29.59 28.08 -15.43
N TYR A 700 -28.79 28.76 -14.62
CA TYR A 700 -29.27 29.69 -13.59
C TYR A 700 -29.12 31.13 -14.01
N SER A 701 -30.16 31.94 -13.81
CA SER A 701 -30.17 33.36 -14.13
C SER A 701 -29.95 34.19 -12.85
N ASP A 702 -28.78 34.81 -12.73
CA ASP A 702 -28.47 35.72 -11.62
C ASP A 702 -29.42 36.94 -11.56
N LYS A 703 -30.02 37.30 -12.71
CA LYS A 703 -30.91 38.46 -12.82
C LYS A 703 -32.33 38.18 -12.33
N THR A 704 -32.80 36.96 -12.47
CA THR A 704 -34.20 36.59 -12.15
C THR A 704 -34.26 35.61 -10.96
N GLY A 705 -33.13 35.04 -10.50
CA GLY A 705 -33.06 34.04 -9.45
C GLY A 705 -33.71 32.70 -9.82
N LYS A 706 -33.93 32.42 -11.11
CA LYS A 706 -34.64 31.22 -11.57
C LYS A 706 -33.82 30.42 -12.60
N ASP A 707 -34.07 29.13 -12.60
CA ASP A 707 -33.53 28.26 -13.65
C ASP A 707 -34.21 28.52 -15.00
N PHE A 708 -33.44 28.39 -16.09
CA PHE A 708 -33.95 28.54 -17.44
C PHE A 708 -33.36 27.48 -18.40
N GLU A 709 -33.98 27.36 -19.55
CA GLU A 709 -33.58 26.48 -20.66
C GLU A 709 -33.20 27.31 -21.89
N ALA A 710 -32.08 26.92 -22.52
CA ALA A 710 -31.63 27.59 -23.74
C ALA A 710 -30.82 26.64 -24.63
N LYS A 711 -30.70 26.97 -25.90
CA LYS A 711 -29.70 26.40 -26.79
C LYS A 711 -28.41 27.19 -26.66
N LEU A 712 -27.28 26.55 -26.91
CA LEU A 712 -25.99 27.22 -27.03
C LEU A 712 -25.59 27.25 -28.50
N LYS A 713 -25.02 28.38 -28.96
CA LYS A 713 -24.45 28.51 -30.29
C LYS A 713 -23.08 29.17 -30.27
N ILE A 714 -22.28 28.87 -31.28
CA ILE A 714 -20.97 29.50 -31.47
C ILE A 714 -21.16 30.79 -32.28
N ASN A 715 -20.75 31.90 -31.71
CA ASN A 715 -20.62 33.14 -32.43
C ASN A 715 -19.20 33.27 -33.00
N LYS A 716 -19.04 33.13 -34.31
CA LYS A 716 -17.74 33.19 -34.98
C LYS A 716 -17.08 34.57 -34.92
N SER A 717 -17.87 35.63 -34.90
CA SER A 717 -17.36 37.02 -34.84
C SER A 717 -16.79 37.37 -33.48
N THR A 718 -17.47 36.96 -32.40
CA THR A 718 -17.02 37.18 -31.02
C THR A 718 -16.09 36.07 -30.51
N GLN A 719 -15.95 34.96 -31.24
CA GLN A 719 -15.22 33.75 -30.86
C GLN A 719 -15.69 33.17 -29.51
N LYS A 720 -16.99 33.25 -29.19
CA LYS A 720 -17.58 32.82 -27.91
C LYS A 720 -18.79 31.92 -28.13
N VAL A 721 -19.10 31.16 -27.08
CA VAL A 721 -20.36 30.43 -26.95
C VAL A 721 -21.40 31.38 -26.36
N GLU A 722 -22.55 31.51 -27.03
CA GLU A 722 -23.66 32.40 -26.65
C GLU A 722 -24.96 31.59 -26.50
N PHE A 723 -25.89 32.14 -25.71
CA PHE A 723 -27.21 31.57 -25.59
C PHE A 723 -28.02 31.89 -26.86
N ASP A 724 -28.77 30.91 -27.33
CA ASP A 724 -29.72 31.03 -28.41
C ASP A 724 -31.11 30.74 -27.86
N PHE A 725 -31.89 31.79 -27.74
CA PHE A 725 -33.27 31.73 -27.28
C PHE A 725 -34.19 31.64 -28.52
N ASP A 726 -35.09 30.67 -28.52
CA ASP A 726 -36.12 30.62 -29.54
C ASP A 726 -36.89 31.96 -29.54
N LYS A 727 -36.90 32.70 -30.66
CA LYS A 727 -37.73 33.89 -30.77
C LYS A 727 -39.19 33.46 -30.55
N ARG A 728 -39.85 34.05 -29.56
CA ARG A 728 -41.29 33.92 -29.37
C ARG A 728 -42.03 34.52 -30.53
#